data_d45091713199a771a3b86c36371ad3e5
#
_entry.id   d45091713199a771a3b86c36371ad3e5
#
_cell.length_a   1.000
_cell.length_b   1.000
_cell.length_c   1.000
_cell.angle_alpha   90.00
_cell.angle_beta   90.00
_cell.angle_gamma   90.00
#
_symmetry.space_group_name_H-M   'P 1'
#
loop_
_entity.id
_entity.type
_entity.pdbx_description
1 polymer ?
#
loop_
_entity_poly.entity_id
_entity_poly.type
_entity_poly.pdbx_seq_one_letter_code
_entity_poly.pdbx_strand_id
1 'polypeptide(L)'
;MARRLLAAALATSFVFGGAACPGPSSRDPQTPTGAQDPTADHAAPIDAAEVAKAKQALLAKHGEPHRARIERGVDQVASFWRTSDGDLVAFVTAQFAAAPADVDALFARFEAQLEQLDGHRLEMARTLRWHSDVDTGPMLPVDGLFAALDPGAHLTEDMFATKLAFVALLNFPLTTLADRLRDGKTYSRRQWAEVRLTGRFDRRVPGDVIAAISAYEADNDAYIAGYNLWMHHVLGEDGQRRFARGKRLISHWNLRDELKASYADPDGVARQRTLVKVMDRIVTQTIPRAVIDNPRLDWNPFTNAVTVAPADTVEADAPADRATAPDAPGDAAREQDVRFAKVLAAFHAQRRADRHVPIAPTYLDRAFTGAEMPEERVRALIVALLESPLAAEAAKEIAGKLGRPLGPQDLWYEFGGGEVPEAELDAETRRRYPTAAAFAADLPRILRDLGFTAEQAKTLAASIDVDASRGAGHAMQAQRRGDKPHLRTRVEAGGMDYKGYNIAVHELGHNVEQYLSLYEVDHTLLAGVPNTAFTEALAFLFQARDLELLGRPAPGAEAERLRVLDHFWNTREIAGSALVEIDVWRWLYANPDATPAELREATVRIARDVWDRYYAPMLGGKGETALVGIYSHTISTPLYLFNYVLGHLIAFQIEEHVHGKDAKTFAAEFTRMARYGAVLPDVWMAHATGQPVSAQPMLDATLRALRNK
;
A
#
# COMPACT_ATOMS: atom_id res chain seq x y z
N MET A 1 -14.76 12.84 -19.65
CA MET A 1 -13.31 12.81 -19.45
C MET A 1 -12.86 13.26 -18.06
N ALA A 2 -13.68 13.96 -17.30
CA ALA A 2 -13.39 14.43 -15.93
C ALA A 2 -13.51 13.37 -14.81
N ARG A 3 -13.66 12.07 -15.13
CA ARG A 3 -14.02 11.00 -14.18
C ARG A 3 -12.85 10.22 -13.57
N ARG A 4 -11.58 10.63 -13.76
CA ARG A 4 -10.41 9.81 -13.43
C ARG A 4 -9.73 10.12 -12.08
N LEU A 5 -10.21 11.06 -11.26
CA LEU A 5 -9.35 11.72 -10.28
C LEU A 5 -9.36 11.15 -8.85
N LEU A 6 -10.41 10.46 -8.40
CA LEU A 6 -10.42 9.99 -7.00
C LEU A 6 -9.83 8.58 -6.80
N ALA A 7 -9.91 7.72 -7.82
CA ALA A 7 -9.42 6.35 -7.71
C ALA A 7 -7.92 6.18 -8.00
N ALA A 8 -7.28 7.18 -8.66
CA ALA A 8 -5.87 7.12 -9.03
C ALA A 8 -4.91 7.55 -7.89
N ALA A 9 -5.37 8.30 -6.92
CA ALA A 9 -4.53 8.78 -5.81
C ALA A 9 -4.13 7.67 -4.82
N LEU A 10 -4.95 6.63 -4.66
CA LEU A 10 -4.61 5.47 -3.80
C LEU A 10 -3.62 4.50 -4.46
N ALA A 11 -3.47 4.54 -5.78
CA ALA A 11 -2.59 3.62 -6.49
C ALA A 11 -1.15 4.14 -6.69
N THR A 12 -0.87 5.40 -6.39
CA THR A 12 0.40 6.04 -6.76
C THR A 12 1.46 6.09 -5.67
N SER A 13 1.14 5.73 -4.43
CA SER A 13 2.10 5.90 -3.32
C SER A 13 3.09 4.76 -3.13
N PHE A 14 3.01 3.64 -3.85
CA PHE A 14 3.96 2.52 -3.73
C PHE A 14 4.23 1.79 -5.05
N VAL A 15 4.57 2.52 -6.09
CA VAL A 15 5.31 1.89 -7.20
C VAL A 15 6.78 2.24 -7.01
N PHE A 16 7.54 1.34 -6.42
CA PHE A 16 8.96 1.26 -6.70
C PHE A 16 9.09 1.01 -8.21
N GLY A 17 9.30 2.10 -8.95
CA GLY A 17 9.44 2.03 -10.39
C GLY A 17 10.68 1.22 -10.76
N GLY A 18 10.49 -0.05 -11.06
CA GLY A 18 11.44 -0.81 -11.84
C GLY A 18 11.39 -0.31 -13.28
N ALA A 19 12.36 0.51 -13.69
CA ALA A 19 12.59 0.79 -15.09
C ALA A 19 12.93 -0.53 -15.77
N ALA A 20 12.13 -0.93 -16.77
CA ALA A 20 12.41 -2.07 -17.61
C ALA A 20 13.72 -1.85 -18.36
N CYS A 21 14.77 -2.57 -18.00
CA CYS A 21 15.94 -2.76 -18.84
C CYS A 21 15.58 -3.74 -19.96
N PRO A 22 16.07 -3.56 -21.20
CA PRO A 22 15.92 -4.56 -22.25
C PRO A 22 16.64 -5.85 -21.83
N GLY A 23 15.90 -6.95 -21.80
CA GLY A 23 16.38 -8.24 -21.35
C GLY A 23 17.47 -8.83 -22.24
N PRO A 24 18.42 -9.57 -21.67
CA PRO A 24 19.25 -10.46 -22.43
C PRO A 24 18.42 -11.68 -22.88
N SER A 25 18.70 -12.13 -24.10
CA SER A 25 18.10 -13.27 -24.79
C SER A 25 17.93 -14.51 -23.93
N SER A 26 16.80 -15.18 -24.12
CA SER A 26 16.41 -16.47 -23.58
C SER A 26 17.56 -17.48 -23.50
N ARG A 27 17.97 -17.83 -22.30
CA ARG A 27 18.54 -19.15 -21.99
C ARG A 27 17.55 -19.85 -21.09
N ASP A 28 17.15 -21.06 -21.46
CA ASP A 28 16.36 -21.94 -20.64
C ASP A 28 16.95 -22.01 -19.22
N PRO A 29 16.16 -21.84 -18.16
CA PRO A 29 16.65 -22.08 -16.82
C PRO A 29 16.86 -23.59 -16.64
N GLN A 30 18.09 -24.04 -16.76
CA GLN A 30 18.47 -25.33 -16.21
C GLN A 30 18.21 -25.28 -14.71
N THR A 31 17.30 -26.11 -14.25
CA THR A 31 17.07 -26.41 -12.86
C THR A 31 18.40 -26.77 -12.20
N PRO A 32 18.86 -26.08 -11.16
CA PRO A 32 20.03 -26.50 -10.40
C PRO A 32 19.64 -27.77 -9.61
N THR A 33 19.96 -28.92 -10.15
CA THR A 33 19.97 -30.19 -9.39
C THR A 33 21.12 -30.08 -8.39
N GLY A 34 20.79 -29.97 -7.11
CA GLY A 34 21.78 -30.02 -6.03
C GLY A 34 21.84 -28.75 -5.18
N ALA A 35 20.71 -28.10 -4.89
CA ALA A 35 20.65 -27.17 -3.78
C ALA A 35 20.84 -27.96 -2.48
N GLN A 36 22.05 -27.92 -1.92
CA GLN A 36 22.26 -28.24 -0.51
C GLN A 36 21.25 -27.40 0.27
N ASP A 37 20.53 -28.06 1.18
CA ASP A 37 19.60 -27.39 2.11
C ASP A 37 20.35 -26.25 2.82
N PRO A 38 20.03 -24.96 2.60
CA PRO A 38 20.71 -23.85 3.24
C PRO A 38 20.39 -23.78 4.74
N THR A 39 19.70 -24.77 5.29
CA THR A 39 19.28 -24.80 6.69
C THR A 39 20.39 -25.17 7.68
N ALA A 40 21.61 -25.48 7.21
CA ALA A 40 22.65 -26.05 8.05
C ALA A 40 23.50 -25.03 8.86
N ASP A 41 23.35 -23.71 8.65
CA ASP A 41 24.28 -22.74 9.27
C ASP A 41 23.63 -21.55 9.99
N HIS A 42 22.47 -21.75 10.56
CA HIS A 42 21.97 -20.82 11.57
C HIS A 42 22.41 -21.35 12.94
N ALA A 43 23.40 -20.66 13.56
CA ALA A 43 23.88 -20.99 14.88
C ALA A 43 22.72 -21.32 15.83
N ALA A 44 22.82 -22.43 16.53
CA ALA A 44 21.74 -22.95 17.36
C ALA A 44 21.23 -21.90 18.36
N PRO A 45 19.94 -21.91 18.71
CA PRO A 45 19.42 -21.13 19.82
C PRO A 45 20.23 -21.37 21.08
N ILE A 46 20.33 -20.34 21.94
CA ILE A 46 21.02 -20.46 23.22
C ILE A 46 20.34 -21.50 24.12
N ASP A 47 21.10 -22.28 24.87
CA ASP A 47 20.59 -23.28 25.79
C ASP A 47 19.80 -22.63 26.95
N ALA A 48 18.68 -23.22 27.34
CA ALA A 48 17.87 -22.80 28.49
C ALA A 48 18.66 -22.71 29.81
N ALA A 49 19.69 -23.57 29.98
CA ALA A 49 20.58 -23.51 31.14
C ALA A 49 21.44 -22.23 31.17
N GLU A 50 21.92 -21.78 30.02
CA GLU A 50 22.67 -20.50 29.91
C GLU A 50 21.74 -19.29 30.16
N VAL A 51 20.49 -19.33 29.69
CA VAL A 51 19.48 -18.31 29.98
C VAL A 51 19.20 -18.24 31.48
N ALA A 52 19.03 -19.38 32.16
CA ALA A 52 18.81 -19.44 33.60
C ALA A 52 20.01 -18.88 34.38
N LYS A 53 21.23 -19.22 33.95
CA LYS A 53 22.49 -18.73 34.55
C LYS A 53 22.63 -17.20 34.36
N ALA A 54 22.26 -16.67 33.22
CA ALA A 54 22.29 -15.22 32.96
C ALA A 54 21.29 -14.48 33.89
N LYS A 55 20.07 -15.01 34.08
CA LYS A 55 19.10 -14.46 35.04
C LYS A 55 19.62 -14.48 36.47
N GLN A 56 20.18 -15.63 36.89
CA GLN A 56 20.77 -15.77 38.25
C GLN A 56 21.92 -14.79 38.49
N ALA A 57 22.82 -14.61 37.52
CA ALA A 57 23.94 -13.68 37.64
C ALA A 57 23.47 -12.23 37.83
N LEU A 58 22.46 -11.80 37.06
CA LEU A 58 21.88 -10.47 37.23
C LEU A 58 21.13 -10.31 38.55
N LEU A 59 20.35 -11.30 38.97
CA LEU A 59 19.66 -11.28 40.26
C LEU A 59 20.63 -11.21 41.44
N ALA A 60 21.74 -11.96 41.41
CA ALA A 60 22.77 -11.91 42.39
C ALA A 60 23.44 -10.52 42.48
N LYS A 61 23.59 -9.84 41.34
CA LYS A 61 24.20 -8.52 41.25
C LYS A 61 23.27 -7.37 41.65
N HIS A 62 22.00 -7.42 41.27
CA HIS A 62 21.06 -6.28 41.36
C HIS A 62 19.89 -6.53 42.32
N GLY A 63 19.62 -7.77 42.70
CA GLY A 63 18.61 -8.14 43.72
C GLY A 63 17.20 -8.23 43.21
N GLU A 64 16.31 -8.66 44.11
CA GLU A 64 14.89 -8.91 43.86
C GLU A 64 14.07 -7.74 43.28
N PRO A 65 14.33 -6.47 43.64
CA PRO A 65 13.56 -5.36 43.06
C PRO A 65 13.65 -5.28 41.53
N HIS A 66 14.66 -5.86 40.94
CA HIS A 66 14.88 -5.88 39.47
C HIS A 66 14.41 -7.17 38.79
N ARG A 67 13.90 -8.17 39.52
CA ARG A 67 13.55 -9.51 39.01
C ARG A 67 12.72 -9.45 37.72
N ALA A 68 11.61 -8.76 37.74
CA ALA A 68 10.71 -8.71 36.57
C ALA A 68 11.37 -8.09 35.32
N ARG A 69 12.22 -7.07 35.51
CA ARG A 69 12.98 -6.46 34.40
C ARG A 69 14.08 -7.38 33.88
N ILE A 70 14.76 -8.09 34.80
CA ILE A 70 15.82 -9.05 34.47
C ILE A 70 15.26 -10.21 33.70
N GLU A 71 14.21 -10.85 34.20
CA GLU A 71 13.58 -12.01 33.55
C GLU A 71 13.10 -11.64 32.14
N ARG A 72 12.31 -10.57 32.00
CA ARG A 72 11.85 -10.08 30.71
C ARG A 72 13.00 -9.77 29.77
N GLY A 73 13.98 -8.96 30.19
CA GLY A 73 15.07 -8.54 29.32
C GLY A 73 15.96 -9.68 28.85
N VAL A 74 16.27 -10.64 29.73
CA VAL A 74 17.06 -11.82 29.36
C VAL A 74 16.30 -12.70 28.40
N ASP A 75 14.97 -12.92 28.62
CA ASP A 75 14.14 -13.72 27.71
C ASP A 75 14.02 -13.08 26.33
N GLN A 76 13.86 -11.75 26.25
CA GLN A 76 13.84 -11.02 24.98
C GLN A 76 15.17 -11.16 24.22
N VAL A 77 16.31 -11.03 24.90
CA VAL A 77 17.63 -11.25 24.31
C VAL A 77 17.78 -12.69 23.84
N ALA A 78 17.44 -13.66 24.67
CA ALA A 78 17.56 -15.10 24.40
C ALA A 78 16.75 -15.51 23.13
N SER A 79 15.62 -14.86 22.87
CA SER A 79 14.78 -15.15 21.69
C SER A 79 15.52 -14.92 20.36
N PHE A 80 16.55 -14.08 20.35
CA PHE A 80 17.33 -13.74 19.17
C PHE A 80 18.82 -14.07 19.27
N TRP A 81 19.30 -14.44 20.47
CA TRP A 81 20.71 -14.75 20.72
C TRP A 81 21.08 -16.09 20.09
N ARG A 82 22.18 -16.12 19.39
CA ARG A 82 22.78 -17.29 18.77
C ARG A 82 24.10 -17.63 19.44
N THR A 83 24.54 -18.88 19.36
CA THR A 83 25.84 -19.30 19.92
C THR A 83 27.02 -18.50 19.36
N SER A 84 26.93 -18.04 18.13
CA SER A 84 27.91 -17.14 17.49
C SER A 84 27.95 -15.73 18.08
N ASP A 85 26.96 -15.32 18.87
CA ASP A 85 26.95 -13.97 19.46
C ASP A 85 27.85 -13.85 20.70
N GLY A 86 28.41 -14.96 21.19
CA GLY A 86 29.36 -14.96 22.30
C GLY A 86 28.73 -15.32 23.65
N ASP A 87 29.35 -14.90 24.74
CA ASP A 87 28.96 -15.22 26.12
C ASP A 87 27.76 -14.33 26.55
N LEU A 88 26.58 -14.96 26.66
CA LEU A 88 25.33 -14.30 27.09
C LEU A 88 25.44 -13.75 28.52
N VAL A 89 26.05 -14.52 29.45
CA VAL A 89 26.11 -14.13 30.87
C VAL A 89 27.00 -12.89 31.02
N ALA A 90 28.17 -12.87 30.37
CA ALA A 90 29.06 -11.73 30.36
C ALA A 90 28.37 -10.49 29.75
N PHE A 91 27.66 -10.67 28.62
CA PHE A 91 26.95 -9.58 27.95
C PHE A 91 25.88 -8.95 28.82
N VAL A 92 24.94 -9.74 29.36
CA VAL A 92 23.82 -9.19 30.16
C VAL A 92 24.32 -8.53 31.45
N THR A 93 25.36 -9.12 32.07
CA THR A 93 25.97 -8.57 33.29
C THR A 93 26.64 -7.20 33.08
N ALA A 94 27.20 -7.00 31.88
CA ALA A 94 27.82 -5.74 31.48
C ALA A 94 26.83 -4.67 31.02
N GLN A 95 25.72 -5.06 30.39
CA GLN A 95 24.84 -4.14 29.65
C GLN A 95 23.49 -3.86 30.34
N PHE A 96 23.14 -4.52 31.43
CA PHE A 96 21.91 -4.25 32.17
C PHE A 96 21.99 -2.94 32.94
N ALA A 97 21.13 -1.98 32.60
CA ALA A 97 20.98 -0.70 33.29
C ALA A 97 20.03 -0.86 34.50
N ALA A 98 20.55 -0.91 35.71
CA ALA A 98 19.75 -1.10 36.92
C ALA A 98 19.07 0.18 37.41
N ALA A 99 19.84 1.28 37.54
CA ALA A 99 19.32 2.54 38.06
C ALA A 99 18.39 3.25 37.03
N PRO A 100 17.30 3.88 37.45
CA PRO A 100 16.40 4.63 36.58
C PRO A 100 17.14 5.69 35.74
N ALA A 101 18.08 6.40 36.30
CA ALA A 101 18.87 7.41 35.60
C ALA A 101 19.71 6.81 34.45
N ASP A 102 20.25 5.59 34.63
CA ASP A 102 20.98 4.90 33.57
C ASP A 102 20.07 4.46 32.43
N VAL A 103 18.84 4.00 32.76
CA VAL A 103 17.81 3.65 31.77
C VAL A 103 17.41 4.89 30.96
N ASP A 104 17.21 6.03 31.62
CA ASP A 104 16.85 7.29 30.94
C ASP A 104 17.97 7.79 30.05
N ALA A 105 19.21 7.75 30.53
CA ALA A 105 20.39 8.11 29.74
C ALA A 105 20.57 7.18 28.53
N LEU A 106 20.37 5.87 28.71
CA LEU A 106 20.42 4.89 27.63
C LEU A 106 19.34 5.14 26.57
N PHE A 107 18.09 5.40 27.00
CA PHE A 107 17.00 5.73 26.09
C PHE A 107 17.30 6.98 25.27
N ALA A 108 17.68 8.07 25.91
CA ALA A 108 18.02 9.32 25.25
C ALA A 108 19.13 9.16 24.20
N ARG A 109 20.12 8.29 24.49
CA ARG A 109 21.18 7.95 23.52
C ARG A 109 20.62 7.16 22.33
N PHE A 110 19.75 6.17 22.55
CA PHE A 110 19.10 5.44 21.45
C PHE A 110 18.29 6.40 20.58
N GLU A 111 17.45 7.22 21.19
CA GLU A 111 16.60 8.17 20.47
C GLU A 111 17.44 9.10 19.59
N ALA A 112 18.50 9.73 20.13
CA ALA A 112 19.36 10.62 19.39
C ALA A 112 20.17 9.93 18.28
N GLN A 113 20.72 8.73 18.55
CA GLN A 113 21.55 8.02 17.56
C GLN A 113 20.70 7.40 16.44
N LEU A 114 19.51 6.90 16.75
CA LEU A 114 18.62 6.33 15.74
C LEU A 114 18.05 7.42 14.83
N GLU A 115 17.74 8.61 15.34
CA GLU A 115 17.37 9.77 14.51
C GLU A 115 18.47 10.08 13.49
N GLN A 116 19.75 10.13 13.93
CA GLN A 116 20.87 10.39 13.04
C GLN A 116 21.06 9.28 12.00
N LEU A 117 20.99 8.03 12.44
CA LEU A 117 21.16 6.87 11.57
C LEU A 117 20.09 6.80 10.49
N ASP A 118 18.83 6.95 10.88
CA ASP A 118 17.67 6.90 9.96
C ASP A 118 17.71 8.06 8.97
N GLY A 119 18.06 9.27 9.44
CA GLY A 119 18.24 10.44 8.59
C GLY A 119 19.33 10.24 7.54
N HIS A 120 20.53 9.79 7.96
CA HIS A 120 21.62 9.53 7.02
C HIS A 120 21.27 8.44 6.01
N ARG A 121 20.63 7.34 6.44
CA ARG A 121 20.19 6.27 5.54
C ARG A 121 19.22 6.79 4.50
N LEU A 122 18.23 7.59 4.91
CA LEU A 122 17.22 8.14 4.01
C LEU A 122 17.84 9.12 3.00
N GLU A 123 18.77 9.99 3.44
CA GLU A 123 19.49 10.92 2.58
C GLU A 123 20.37 10.20 1.54
N MET A 124 21.06 9.12 1.95
CA MET A 124 21.79 8.28 1.01
C MET A 124 20.85 7.63 -0.02
N ALA A 125 19.75 7.03 0.42
CA ALA A 125 18.76 6.43 -0.47
C ALA A 125 18.19 7.47 -1.44
N ARG A 126 17.84 8.66 -0.97
CA ARG A 126 17.37 9.77 -1.80
C ARG A 126 18.39 10.19 -2.85
N THR A 127 19.65 10.31 -2.47
CA THR A 127 20.75 10.70 -3.37
C THR A 127 20.95 9.64 -4.46
N LEU A 128 20.96 8.36 -4.09
CA LEU A 128 21.12 7.25 -5.03
C LEU A 128 19.97 7.16 -6.05
N ARG A 129 18.75 7.50 -5.62
CA ARG A 129 17.55 7.46 -6.44
C ARG A 129 17.24 8.78 -7.17
N TRP A 130 18.06 9.82 -6.99
CA TRP A 130 17.74 11.17 -7.48
C TRP A 130 17.33 11.21 -8.94
N HIS A 131 18.16 10.65 -9.85
CA HIS A 131 17.89 10.66 -11.29
C HIS A 131 16.77 9.72 -11.73
N SER A 132 16.42 8.74 -10.92
CA SER A 132 15.27 7.85 -11.16
C SER A 132 13.95 8.47 -10.75
N ASP A 133 13.94 9.30 -9.71
CA ASP A 133 12.73 9.84 -9.09
C ASP A 133 12.43 11.28 -9.58
N VAL A 134 13.47 12.09 -9.85
CA VAL A 134 13.34 13.50 -10.26
C VAL A 134 13.65 13.66 -11.74
N ASP A 135 12.84 14.46 -12.44
CA ASP A 135 13.06 14.73 -13.87
C ASP A 135 14.19 15.74 -14.07
N THR A 136 15.39 15.23 -14.18
CA THR A 136 16.64 15.97 -14.44
C THR A 136 17.15 15.82 -15.88
N GLY A 137 16.31 15.34 -16.80
CA GLY A 137 16.68 15.02 -18.18
C GLY A 137 16.79 13.51 -18.43
N PRO A 138 17.40 13.05 -19.54
CA PRO A 138 17.46 11.65 -19.90
C PRO A 138 18.15 10.80 -18.82
N MET A 139 17.56 9.66 -18.47
CA MET A 139 18.19 8.67 -17.57
C MET A 139 19.37 7.98 -18.27
N LEU A 140 20.45 7.80 -17.53
CA LEU A 140 21.59 6.97 -17.94
C LEU A 140 21.42 5.53 -17.39
N PRO A 141 22.00 4.51 -18.04
CA PRO A 141 21.93 3.14 -17.51
C PRO A 141 22.47 2.99 -16.07
N VAL A 142 23.46 3.81 -15.69
CA VAL A 142 24.03 3.82 -14.36
C VAL A 142 23.06 4.32 -13.29
N ASP A 143 22.12 5.19 -13.64
CA ASP A 143 21.13 5.73 -12.68
C ASP A 143 20.24 4.60 -12.13
N GLY A 144 19.88 3.63 -12.98
CA GLY A 144 19.15 2.44 -12.56
C GLY A 144 19.96 1.55 -11.60
N LEU A 145 21.27 1.45 -11.80
CA LEU A 145 22.15 0.71 -10.88
C LEU A 145 22.21 1.40 -9.51
N PHE A 146 22.35 2.72 -9.47
CA PHE A 146 22.34 3.47 -8.20
C PHE A 146 20.98 3.35 -7.49
N ALA A 147 19.89 3.45 -8.23
CA ALA A 147 18.54 3.33 -7.66
C ALA A 147 18.24 1.94 -7.07
N ALA A 148 18.94 0.90 -7.53
CA ALA A 148 18.82 -0.47 -7.00
C ALA A 148 19.60 -0.70 -5.70
N LEU A 149 20.47 0.24 -5.29
CA LEU A 149 21.23 0.12 -4.05
C LEU A 149 20.38 0.53 -2.84
N ASP A 150 20.20 -0.38 -1.88
CA ASP A 150 19.61 -0.07 -0.58
C ASP A 150 20.70 0.09 0.50
N PRO A 151 20.99 1.32 0.96
CA PRO A 151 21.96 1.54 2.01
C PRO A 151 21.55 0.97 3.37
N GLY A 152 20.29 0.53 3.51
CA GLY A 152 19.76 -0.07 4.74
C GLY A 152 19.69 -1.60 4.73
N ALA A 153 20.06 -2.26 3.64
CA ALA A 153 19.84 -3.71 3.43
C ALA A 153 20.39 -4.60 4.58
N HIS A 154 21.54 -4.24 5.15
CA HIS A 154 22.18 -5.01 6.22
C HIS A 154 22.00 -4.41 7.62
N LEU A 155 21.33 -3.27 7.75
CA LEU A 155 21.28 -2.48 8.97
C LEU A 155 20.78 -3.27 10.20
N THR A 156 19.71 -4.04 10.05
CA THR A 156 19.17 -4.84 11.16
C THR A 156 20.14 -5.93 11.60
N GLU A 157 20.77 -6.63 10.66
CA GLU A 157 21.76 -7.66 10.96
C GLU A 157 22.99 -7.06 11.65
N ASP A 158 23.49 -5.91 11.18
CA ASP A 158 24.60 -5.18 11.78
C ASP A 158 24.27 -4.73 13.21
N MET A 159 23.05 -4.30 13.48
CA MET A 159 22.61 -3.94 14.83
C MET A 159 22.61 -5.15 15.79
N PHE A 160 22.29 -6.35 15.33
CA PHE A 160 22.45 -7.57 16.10
C PHE A 160 23.91 -7.98 16.24
N ALA A 161 24.70 -7.94 15.17
CA ALA A 161 26.11 -8.29 15.18
C ALA A 161 26.92 -7.39 16.11
N THR A 162 26.66 -6.08 16.11
CA THR A 162 27.26 -5.09 17.02
C THR A 162 26.68 -5.09 18.44
N LYS A 163 25.68 -5.95 18.72
CA LYS A 163 24.97 -6.07 19.99
C LYS A 163 24.04 -4.90 20.35
N LEU A 164 23.91 -3.90 19.50
CA LEU A 164 23.06 -2.73 19.78
C LEU A 164 21.59 -3.13 19.97
N ALA A 165 21.08 -4.03 19.12
CA ALA A 165 19.74 -4.59 19.26
C ALA A 165 19.53 -5.28 20.62
N PHE A 166 20.50 -6.05 21.07
CA PHE A 166 20.41 -6.75 22.35
C PHE A 166 20.48 -5.81 23.55
N VAL A 167 21.19 -4.70 23.47
CA VAL A 167 21.18 -3.67 24.54
C VAL A 167 19.79 -3.06 24.67
N ALA A 168 19.11 -2.79 23.55
CA ALA A 168 17.72 -2.31 23.58
C ALA A 168 16.78 -3.36 24.17
N LEU A 169 16.83 -4.60 23.68
CA LEU A 169 15.97 -5.71 24.13
C LEU A 169 16.19 -6.09 25.60
N LEU A 170 17.41 -5.93 26.13
CA LEU A 170 17.72 -6.21 27.53
C LEU A 170 17.05 -5.20 28.48
N ASN A 171 16.99 -3.92 28.08
CA ASN A 171 16.61 -2.83 28.98
C ASN A 171 15.21 -2.29 28.79
N PHE A 172 14.59 -2.47 27.61
CA PHE A 172 13.27 -1.94 27.27
C PHE A 172 12.31 -3.07 26.87
N PRO A 173 10.97 -2.87 27.08
CA PRO A 173 9.99 -3.93 26.81
C PRO A 173 9.73 -4.11 25.32
N LEU A 174 9.94 -5.32 24.80
CA LEU A 174 9.38 -5.75 23.51
C LEU A 174 7.95 -6.22 23.74
N THR A 175 7.00 -5.62 23.03
CA THR A 175 5.56 -5.90 23.20
C THR A 175 4.98 -6.60 21.99
N THR A 176 4.09 -7.55 22.22
CA THR A 176 3.24 -8.13 21.16
C THR A 176 2.10 -7.16 20.81
N LEU A 177 1.42 -7.40 19.69
CA LEU A 177 0.20 -6.65 19.37
C LEU A 177 -0.87 -6.83 20.47
N ALA A 178 -1.01 -8.03 21.02
CA ALA A 178 -1.94 -8.31 22.12
C ALA A 178 -1.64 -7.48 23.38
N ASP A 179 -0.37 -7.32 23.74
CA ASP A 179 0.04 -6.47 24.87
C ASP A 179 -0.32 -5.01 24.63
N ARG A 180 -0.01 -4.49 23.42
CA ARG A 180 -0.34 -3.11 23.06
C ARG A 180 -1.85 -2.84 23.05
N LEU A 181 -2.65 -3.79 22.58
CA LEU A 181 -4.13 -3.68 22.59
C LEU A 181 -4.70 -3.71 24.00
N ARG A 182 -4.13 -4.54 24.88
CA ARG A 182 -4.57 -4.64 26.28
C ARG A 182 -4.22 -3.40 27.08
N ASP A 183 -2.97 -2.98 27.02
CA ASP A 183 -2.38 -2.00 27.95
C ASP A 183 -2.12 -0.61 27.30
N GLY A 184 -2.07 -0.52 25.99
CA GLY A 184 -1.60 0.66 25.26
C GLY A 184 -2.39 1.94 25.53
N LYS A 185 -3.69 1.82 25.89
CA LYS A 185 -4.51 2.98 26.28
C LYS A 185 -3.99 3.68 27.56
N THR A 186 -3.22 2.94 28.38
CA THR A 186 -2.66 3.44 29.63
C THR A 186 -1.18 3.83 29.50
N TYR A 187 -0.56 3.55 28.37
CA TYR A 187 0.86 3.87 28.18
C TYR A 187 1.09 5.39 28.16
N SER A 188 2.10 5.81 28.90
CA SER A 188 2.67 7.15 28.76
C SER A 188 3.35 7.32 27.41
N ARG A 189 3.61 8.56 27.00
CA ARG A 189 4.34 8.87 25.78
C ARG A 189 5.70 8.19 25.73
N ARG A 190 6.43 8.20 26.83
CA ARG A 190 7.71 7.51 26.99
C ARG A 190 7.57 5.98 26.79
N GLN A 191 6.56 5.34 27.35
CA GLN A 191 6.33 3.91 27.15
C GLN A 191 6.02 3.59 25.68
N TRP A 192 5.23 4.42 24.99
CA TRP A 192 5.03 4.28 23.55
C TRP A 192 6.35 4.41 22.78
N ALA A 193 7.21 5.35 23.12
CA ALA A 193 8.51 5.52 22.49
C ALA A 193 9.44 4.30 22.74
N GLU A 194 9.39 3.70 23.93
CA GLU A 194 10.12 2.45 24.22
C GLU A 194 9.59 1.27 23.38
N VAL A 195 8.27 1.19 23.19
CA VAL A 195 7.64 0.20 22.28
C VAL A 195 8.14 0.37 20.84
N ARG A 196 8.26 1.61 20.37
CA ARG A 196 8.80 1.89 19.01
C ARG A 196 10.28 1.58 18.91
N LEU A 197 11.04 1.81 19.98
CA LEU A 197 12.46 1.45 20.03
C LEU A 197 12.67 -0.06 19.86
N THR A 198 12.00 -0.87 20.68
CA THR A 198 12.19 -2.33 20.69
C THR A 198 11.53 -3.02 19.50
N GLY A 199 10.43 -2.46 18.98
CA GLY A 199 9.77 -2.95 17.77
C GLY A 199 10.66 -2.95 16.53
N ARG A 200 11.76 -2.20 16.52
CA ARG A 200 12.79 -2.26 15.46
C ARG A 200 13.59 -3.57 15.46
N PHE A 201 13.55 -4.30 16.58
CA PHE A 201 14.34 -5.51 16.83
C PHE A 201 13.45 -6.72 17.12
N ASP A 202 12.22 -6.72 16.63
CA ASP A 202 11.22 -7.78 16.82
C ASP A 202 11.47 -9.03 15.96
N ARG A 203 12.49 -8.95 15.09
CA ARG A 203 12.86 -10.03 14.15
C ARG A 203 14.37 -10.03 13.87
N ARG A 204 14.90 -11.21 13.55
CA ARG A 204 16.27 -11.38 13.09
C ARG A 204 16.28 -12.34 11.88
N VAL A 205 15.82 -11.81 10.74
CA VAL A 205 15.69 -12.58 9.48
C VAL A 205 17.04 -12.62 8.77
N PRO A 206 17.54 -13.80 8.36
CA PRO A 206 18.79 -13.92 7.61
C PRO A 206 18.74 -13.22 6.25
N GLY A 207 19.90 -12.71 5.82
CA GLY A 207 20.00 -11.96 4.56
C GLY A 207 19.62 -12.76 3.32
N ASP A 208 19.88 -14.07 3.28
CA ASP A 208 19.45 -14.95 2.18
C ASP A 208 17.92 -15.11 2.09
N VAL A 209 17.23 -15.08 3.23
CA VAL A 209 15.77 -15.11 3.27
C VAL A 209 15.20 -13.77 2.74
N ILE A 210 15.78 -12.63 3.14
CA ILE A 210 15.39 -11.31 2.63
C ILE A 210 15.65 -11.24 1.12
N ALA A 211 16.82 -11.71 0.65
CA ALA A 211 17.14 -11.74 -0.76
C ALA A 211 16.15 -12.61 -1.57
N ALA A 212 15.71 -13.75 -1.03
CA ALA A 212 14.71 -14.59 -1.69
C ALA A 212 13.33 -13.91 -1.74
N ILE A 213 12.95 -13.14 -0.71
CA ILE A 213 11.73 -12.34 -0.70
C ILE A 213 11.82 -11.26 -1.79
N SER A 214 12.89 -10.50 -1.84
CA SER A 214 13.07 -9.45 -2.87
C SER A 214 13.13 -10.02 -4.29
N ALA A 215 13.67 -11.22 -4.47
CA ALA A 215 13.73 -11.87 -5.77
C ALA A 215 12.34 -12.25 -6.30
N TYR A 216 11.44 -12.79 -5.46
CA TYR A 216 10.09 -13.10 -5.92
C TYR A 216 9.28 -11.82 -6.17
N GLU A 217 9.47 -10.76 -5.36
CA GLU A 217 8.79 -9.49 -5.55
C GLU A 217 9.12 -8.90 -6.94
N ALA A 218 10.41 -8.85 -7.28
CA ALA A 218 10.85 -8.39 -8.59
C ALA A 218 10.32 -9.26 -9.74
N ASP A 219 10.29 -10.58 -9.57
CA ASP A 219 9.76 -11.52 -10.59
C ASP A 219 8.24 -11.39 -10.74
N ASN A 220 7.51 -11.15 -9.65
CA ASN A 220 6.07 -10.93 -9.67
C ASN A 220 5.71 -9.58 -10.30
N ASP A 221 6.47 -8.53 -10.00
CA ASP A 221 6.29 -7.22 -10.62
C ASP A 221 6.57 -7.28 -12.14
N ALA A 222 7.62 -7.99 -12.55
CA ALA A 222 7.91 -8.21 -13.96
C ALA A 222 6.77 -8.97 -14.69
N TYR A 223 6.18 -9.98 -14.04
CA TYR A 223 5.01 -10.68 -14.57
C TYR A 223 3.82 -9.73 -14.78
N ILE A 224 3.50 -8.90 -13.78
CA ILE A 224 2.39 -7.93 -13.88
C ILE A 224 2.67 -6.89 -14.97
N ALA A 225 3.87 -6.34 -15.02
CA ALA A 225 4.26 -5.35 -16.02
C ALA A 225 4.26 -5.91 -17.45
N GLY A 226 4.60 -7.20 -17.61
CA GLY A 226 4.57 -7.91 -18.90
C GLY A 226 3.17 -8.41 -19.30
N TYR A 227 2.19 -8.38 -18.39
CA TYR A 227 0.84 -8.91 -18.65
C TYR A 227 -0.02 -7.91 -19.41
N ASN A 228 0.29 -7.75 -20.70
CA ASN A 228 -0.29 -6.74 -21.57
C ASN A 228 -1.36 -7.36 -22.47
N LEU A 229 -2.49 -6.66 -22.62
CA LEU A 229 -3.54 -6.99 -23.59
C LEU A 229 -3.67 -5.86 -24.61
N TRP A 230 -3.55 -6.21 -25.88
CA TRP A 230 -3.78 -5.30 -27.00
C TRP A 230 -5.28 -5.23 -27.28
N MET A 231 -5.94 -4.22 -26.72
CA MET A 231 -7.39 -4.17 -26.63
C MET A 231 -8.09 -4.12 -27.99
N HIS A 232 -7.45 -3.56 -29.04
CA HIS A 232 -8.01 -3.59 -30.39
C HIS A 232 -8.23 -5.01 -30.91
N HIS A 233 -7.48 -5.98 -30.40
CA HIS A 233 -7.56 -7.42 -30.74
C HIS A 233 -8.45 -8.22 -29.78
N VAL A 234 -9.05 -7.57 -28.77
CA VAL A 234 -10.07 -8.17 -27.90
C VAL A 234 -11.45 -7.87 -28.48
N LEU A 235 -12.11 -8.91 -29.00
CA LEU A 235 -13.38 -8.79 -29.68
C LEU A 235 -14.56 -8.79 -28.70
N GLY A 236 -15.60 -8.02 -29.00
CA GLY A 236 -16.86 -8.06 -28.27
C GLY A 236 -17.61 -9.40 -28.45
N GLU A 237 -18.73 -9.55 -27.73
CA GLU A 237 -19.59 -10.74 -27.81
C GLU A 237 -20.08 -11.01 -29.24
N ASP A 238 -20.31 -9.95 -30.01
CA ASP A 238 -20.73 -9.96 -31.43
C ASP A 238 -19.55 -10.05 -32.43
N GLY A 239 -18.32 -10.24 -31.93
CA GLY A 239 -17.11 -10.29 -32.76
C GLY A 239 -16.59 -8.95 -33.25
N GLN A 240 -17.18 -7.83 -32.84
CA GLN A 240 -16.75 -6.50 -33.26
C GLN A 240 -15.59 -5.96 -32.42
N ARG A 241 -14.68 -5.18 -33.06
CA ARG A 241 -13.63 -4.43 -32.39
C ARG A 241 -14.20 -3.17 -31.75
N ARG A 242 -14.04 -3.02 -30.44
CA ARG A 242 -14.64 -1.91 -29.68
C ARG A 242 -13.62 -0.96 -29.06
N PHE A 243 -12.35 -1.30 -29.10
CA PHE A 243 -11.29 -0.51 -28.50
C PHE A 243 -10.37 0.08 -29.55
N ALA A 244 -9.83 1.26 -29.27
CA ALA A 244 -8.94 1.96 -30.18
C ALA A 244 -7.66 1.14 -30.46
N ARG A 245 -7.13 1.31 -31.67
CA ARG A 245 -5.85 0.74 -32.09
C ARG A 245 -4.72 1.30 -31.22
N GLY A 246 -3.72 0.47 -30.92
CA GLY A 246 -2.59 0.82 -30.07
C GLY A 246 -2.89 0.89 -28.58
N LYS A 247 -4.16 0.68 -28.17
CA LYS A 247 -4.53 0.69 -26.76
C LYS A 247 -4.09 -0.60 -26.08
N ARG A 248 -3.24 -0.47 -25.07
CA ARG A 248 -2.72 -1.57 -24.25
C ARG A 248 -3.16 -1.42 -22.81
N LEU A 249 -3.59 -2.50 -22.18
CA LEU A 249 -3.94 -2.55 -20.76
C LEU A 249 -3.06 -3.60 -20.10
N ILE A 250 -2.18 -3.19 -19.20
CA ILE A 250 -1.13 -4.02 -18.59
C ILE A 250 -1.46 -4.54 -17.19
N SER A 251 -2.53 -4.03 -16.56
CA SER A 251 -2.93 -4.49 -15.22
C SER A 251 -4.44 -4.37 -15.03
N HIS A 252 -4.96 -4.98 -13.96
CA HIS A 252 -6.36 -4.83 -13.60
C HIS A 252 -6.76 -3.36 -13.36
N TRP A 253 -5.84 -2.51 -12.89
CA TRP A 253 -6.10 -1.08 -12.72
C TRP A 253 -6.46 -0.40 -14.04
N ASN A 254 -5.72 -0.69 -15.11
CA ASN A 254 -6.04 -0.15 -16.42
C ASN A 254 -7.37 -0.71 -16.95
N LEU A 255 -7.65 -2.02 -16.73
CA LEU A 255 -8.94 -2.62 -17.10
C LEU A 255 -10.10 -1.96 -16.35
N ARG A 256 -9.93 -1.69 -15.06
CA ARG A 256 -10.89 -0.99 -14.22
C ARG A 256 -11.13 0.45 -14.69
N ASP A 257 -10.06 1.20 -14.93
CA ASP A 257 -10.13 2.59 -15.39
C ASP A 257 -10.82 2.69 -16.77
N GLU A 258 -10.52 1.75 -17.66
CA GLU A 258 -11.20 1.67 -18.95
C GLU A 258 -12.68 1.35 -18.81
N LEU A 259 -13.02 0.47 -17.85
CA LEU A 259 -14.41 0.14 -17.54
C LEU A 259 -15.15 1.39 -17.03
N LYS A 260 -14.56 2.15 -16.11
CA LYS A 260 -15.10 3.42 -15.59
C LYS A 260 -15.26 4.46 -16.71
N ALA A 261 -14.25 4.63 -17.57
CA ALA A 261 -14.30 5.56 -18.69
C ALA A 261 -15.42 5.21 -19.71
N SER A 262 -15.78 3.94 -19.84
CA SER A 262 -16.77 3.48 -20.82
C SER A 262 -18.21 3.90 -20.48
N TYR A 263 -18.51 4.38 -19.28
CA TYR A 263 -19.87 4.88 -18.95
C TYR A 263 -20.29 6.10 -19.78
N ALA A 264 -19.35 6.84 -20.35
CA ALA A 264 -19.63 8.00 -21.19
C ALA A 264 -19.88 7.65 -22.67
N ASP A 265 -19.59 6.41 -23.06
CA ASP A 265 -19.63 5.98 -24.48
C ASP A 265 -20.98 5.38 -24.87
N PRO A 266 -21.47 5.60 -26.10
CA PRO A 266 -22.69 4.97 -26.60
C PRO A 266 -22.66 3.43 -26.55
N ASP A 267 -21.48 2.83 -26.84
CA ASP A 267 -21.24 1.38 -26.78
C ASP A 267 -20.70 0.91 -25.41
N GLY A 268 -20.80 1.77 -24.40
CA GLY A 268 -20.15 1.58 -23.11
C GLY A 268 -20.47 0.25 -22.45
N VAL A 269 -21.73 -0.17 -22.42
CA VAL A 269 -22.14 -1.43 -21.79
C VAL A 269 -21.49 -2.64 -22.47
N ALA A 270 -21.39 -2.64 -23.81
CA ALA A 270 -20.77 -3.74 -24.54
C ALA A 270 -19.25 -3.81 -24.27
N ARG A 271 -18.58 -2.66 -24.17
CA ARG A 271 -17.16 -2.56 -23.76
C ARG A 271 -16.97 -3.06 -22.34
N GLN A 272 -17.80 -2.60 -21.40
CA GLN A 272 -17.74 -3.01 -19.99
C GLN A 272 -17.93 -4.51 -19.82
N ARG A 273 -18.90 -5.12 -20.50
CA ARG A 273 -19.10 -6.58 -20.49
C ARG A 273 -17.89 -7.33 -21.04
N THR A 274 -17.26 -6.81 -22.09
CA THR A 274 -16.02 -7.39 -22.63
C THR A 274 -14.90 -7.34 -21.60
N LEU A 275 -14.70 -6.21 -20.91
CA LEU A 275 -13.68 -6.06 -19.85
C LEU A 275 -13.94 -7.01 -18.68
N VAL A 276 -15.18 -7.14 -18.22
CA VAL A 276 -15.56 -8.10 -17.18
C VAL A 276 -15.21 -9.53 -17.59
N LYS A 277 -15.48 -9.90 -18.86
CA LYS A 277 -15.17 -11.24 -19.34
C LYS A 277 -13.66 -11.49 -19.45
N VAL A 278 -12.89 -10.48 -19.84
CA VAL A 278 -11.41 -10.52 -19.81
C VAL A 278 -10.91 -10.76 -18.38
N MET A 279 -11.41 -9.99 -17.41
CA MET A 279 -11.02 -10.15 -16.01
C MET A 279 -11.34 -11.54 -15.47
N ASP A 280 -12.54 -12.07 -15.78
CA ASP A 280 -12.95 -13.42 -15.38
C ASP A 280 -12.01 -14.49 -15.95
N ARG A 281 -11.62 -14.35 -17.24
CA ARG A 281 -10.66 -15.27 -17.89
C ARG A 281 -9.28 -15.22 -17.25
N ILE A 282 -8.84 -14.06 -16.80
CA ILE A 282 -7.57 -13.88 -16.08
C ILE A 282 -7.64 -14.57 -14.71
N VAL A 283 -8.67 -14.31 -13.92
CA VAL A 283 -8.81 -14.90 -12.57
C VAL A 283 -8.93 -16.41 -12.62
N THR A 284 -9.72 -16.93 -13.55
CA THR A 284 -9.91 -18.38 -13.72
C THR A 284 -8.76 -19.06 -14.46
N GLN A 285 -7.77 -18.30 -14.94
CA GLN A 285 -6.63 -18.78 -15.76
C GLN A 285 -7.11 -19.59 -16.99
N THR A 286 -8.23 -19.17 -17.56
CA THR A 286 -8.75 -19.72 -18.83
C THR A 286 -8.40 -18.84 -20.03
N ILE A 287 -7.66 -17.75 -19.83
CA ILE A 287 -7.15 -16.91 -20.91
C ILE A 287 -6.16 -17.68 -21.77
N PRO A 288 -6.23 -17.59 -23.12
CA PRO A 288 -5.24 -18.21 -23.98
C PRO A 288 -3.87 -17.54 -23.80
N ARG A 289 -2.83 -18.32 -23.59
CA ARG A 289 -1.46 -17.78 -23.43
C ARG A 289 -1.00 -16.96 -24.65
N ALA A 290 -1.39 -17.40 -25.84
CA ALA A 290 -0.96 -16.81 -27.11
C ALA A 290 -1.47 -15.38 -27.32
N VAL A 291 -2.52 -14.93 -26.60
CA VAL A 291 -3.06 -13.56 -26.75
C VAL A 291 -2.42 -12.54 -25.80
N ILE A 292 -1.64 -13.00 -24.81
CA ILE A 292 -0.96 -12.13 -23.86
C ILE A 292 0.18 -11.44 -24.60
N ASP A 293 0.17 -10.09 -24.57
CA ASP A 293 1.11 -9.22 -25.26
C ASP A 293 1.29 -9.55 -26.76
N ASN A 294 0.20 -9.92 -27.45
CA ASN A 294 0.25 -10.36 -28.84
C ASN A 294 -0.85 -9.74 -29.72
N PRO A 295 -0.56 -8.68 -30.51
CA PRO A 295 -1.52 -8.07 -31.41
C PRO A 295 -1.70 -8.80 -32.75
N ARG A 296 -1.04 -9.95 -32.96
CA ARG A 296 -1.16 -10.76 -34.18
C ARG A 296 -2.34 -11.73 -34.13
N LEU A 297 -2.98 -11.85 -32.98
CA LEU A 297 -4.10 -12.73 -32.73
C LEU A 297 -5.31 -11.97 -32.21
N ASP A 298 -6.46 -12.20 -32.80
CA ASP A 298 -7.75 -11.74 -32.30
C ASP A 298 -8.33 -12.74 -31.32
N TRP A 299 -8.88 -12.25 -30.22
CA TRP A 299 -9.45 -13.08 -29.17
C TRP A 299 -10.87 -12.64 -28.83
N ASN A 300 -11.81 -13.58 -28.83
CA ASN A 300 -13.15 -13.36 -28.27
C ASN A 300 -13.22 -13.98 -26.88
N PRO A 301 -13.23 -13.18 -25.79
CA PRO A 301 -13.23 -13.72 -24.43
C PRO A 301 -14.52 -14.44 -24.04
N PHE A 302 -15.63 -14.23 -24.75
CA PHE A 302 -16.91 -14.89 -24.48
C PHE A 302 -16.87 -16.36 -24.92
N THR A 303 -16.41 -16.62 -26.13
CA THR A 303 -16.30 -17.96 -26.70
C THR A 303 -14.92 -18.61 -26.43
N ASN A 304 -13.94 -17.81 -26.01
CA ASN A 304 -12.53 -18.15 -25.90
C ASN A 304 -11.85 -18.51 -27.23
N ALA A 305 -12.46 -18.15 -28.35
CA ALA A 305 -11.91 -18.41 -29.69
C ALA A 305 -10.77 -17.43 -30.00
N VAL A 306 -9.69 -17.97 -30.55
CA VAL A 306 -8.50 -17.22 -31.02
C VAL A 306 -8.37 -17.41 -32.51
N THR A 307 -8.16 -16.33 -33.26
CA THR A 307 -7.96 -16.34 -34.70
C THR A 307 -6.79 -15.44 -35.08
N VAL A 308 -6.21 -15.64 -36.26
CA VAL A 308 -5.18 -14.74 -36.78
C VAL A 308 -5.79 -13.37 -37.06
N ALA A 309 -5.19 -12.33 -36.55
CA ALA A 309 -5.63 -10.96 -36.82
C ALA A 309 -5.39 -10.58 -38.29
N PRO A 310 -6.30 -9.85 -38.93
CA PRO A 310 -6.07 -9.29 -40.27
C PRO A 310 -4.79 -8.44 -40.27
N ALA A 311 -3.95 -8.61 -41.31
CA ALA A 311 -2.62 -8.01 -41.35
C ALA A 311 -2.64 -6.47 -41.25
N ASP A 312 -3.70 -5.84 -41.75
CA ASP A 312 -3.90 -4.38 -41.71
C ASP A 312 -4.35 -3.88 -40.32
N THR A 313 -4.72 -4.77 -39.41
CA THR A 313 -5.11 -4.42 -38.03
C THR A 313 -3.95 -4.54 -37.04
N VAL A 314 -2.88 -5.24 -37.37
CA VAL A 314 -1.73 -5.43 -36.51
C VAL A 314 -0.97 -4.12 -36.32
N GLU A 315 -0.61 -3.79 -35.10
CA GLU A 315 0.15 -2.58 -34.76
C GLU A 315 1.57 -2.62 -35.30
N ALA A 316 2.09 -1.45 -35.72
CA ALA A 316 3.42 -1.32 -36.30
C ALA A 316 4.57 -1.64 -35.31
N ASP A 317 4.29 -1.45 -33.99
CA ASP A 317 5.21 -1.73 -32.89
C ASP A 317 4.95 -3.12 -32.24
N ALA A 318 4.24 -4.00 -32.96
CA ALA A 318 3.98 -5.37 -32.50
C ALA A 318 5.31 -6.11 -32.23
N PRO A 319 5.46 -6.77 -31.06
CA PRO A 319 6.66 -7.55 -30.74
C PRO A 319 6.90 -8.63 -31.81
N ALA A 320 8.15 -8.72 -32.31
CA ALA A 320 8.49 -9.57 -33.46
C ALA A 320 8.47 -11.08 -33.11
N ASP A 321 8.66 -11.40 -31.85
CA ASP A 321 8.79 -12.77 -31.32
C ASP A 321 7.46 -13.43 -30.94
N ARG A 322 6.33 -12.75 -31.15
CA ARG A 322 5.00 -13.26 -30.80
C ARG A 322 4.46 -14.24 -31.84
N ALA A 323 3.68 -15.21 -31.34
CA ALA A 323 3.06 -16.24 -32.18
C ALA A 323 2.20 -15.65 -33.30
N THR A 324 2.30 -16.21 -34.49
CA THR A 324 1.54 -15.80 -35.69
C THR A 324 0.33 -16.68 -35.96
N ALA A 325 0.13 -17.73 -35.17
CA ALA A 325 -0.99 -18.64 -35.24
C ALA A 325 -1.46 -19.00 -33.81
N PRO A 326 -2.76 -19.28 -33.61
CA PRO A 326 -3.25 -19.75 -32.33
C PRO A 326 -2.66 -21.12 -31.97
N ASP A 327 -2.51 -21.37 -30.67
CA ASP A 327 -2.19 -22.71 -30.17
C ASP A 327 -3.35 -23.69 -30.51
N ALA A 328 -3.02 -24.99 -30.59
CA ALA A 328 -4.04 -26.01 -30.73
C ALA A 328 -5.06 -25.93 -29.58
N PRO A 329 -6.36 -26.08 -29.84
CA PRO A 329 -7.38 -26.03 -28.79
C PRO A 329 -7.11 -27.08 -27.70
N GLY A 330 -7.28 -26.69 -26.45
CA GLY A 330 -7.13 -27.57 -25.30
C GLY A 330 -6.57 -26.86 -24.06
N ASP A 331 -6.40 -27.60 -22.99
CA ASP A 331 -5.91 -27.06 -21.72
C ASP A 331 -4.49 -26.48 -21.83
N ALA A 332 -3.67 -27.02 -22.71
CA ALA A 332 -2.31 -26.53 -22.97
C ALA A 332 -2.27 -25.14 -23.64
N ALA A 333 -3.35 -24.71 -24.27
CA ALA A 333 -3.43 -23.40 -24.92
C ALA A 333 -3.66 -22.24 -23.93
N ARG A 334 -4.13 -22.52 -22.72
CA ARG A 334 -4.35 -21.50 -21.68
C ARG A 334 -3.05 -21.11 -20.97
N GLU A 335 -3.06 -20.02 -20.25
CA GLU A 335 -2.02 -19.68 -19.29
C GLU A 335 -2.09 -20.63 -18.10
N GLN A 336 -1.17 -21.60 -18.02
CA GLN A 336 -1.22 -22.73 -17.09
C GLN A 336 -0.93 -22.36 -15.64
N ASP A 337 -1.90 -21.72 -14.97
CA ASP A 337 -1.87 -21.37 -13.54
C ASP A 337 -0.66 -20.53 -13.12
N VAL A 338 -0.04 -19.79 -14.07
CA VAL A 338 1.15 -18.97 -13.83
C VAL A 338 0.90 -17.95 -12.74
N ARG A 339 -0.27 -17.28 -12.76
CA ARG A 339 -0.70 -16.35 -11.71
C ARG A 339 -0.61 -16.97 -10.32
N PHE A 340 -1.10 -18.20 -10.16
CA PHE A 340 -1.13 -18.91 -8.88
C PHE A 340 0.22 -19.49 -8.50
N ALA A 341 1.06 -19.84 -9.47
CA ALA A 341 2.46 -20.20 -9.23
C ALA A 341 3.23 -19.01 -8.64
N LYS A 342 2.96 -17.77 -9.09
CA LYS A 342 3.53 -16.55 -8.53
C LYS A 342 3.09 -16.30 -7.09
N VAL A 343 1.80 -16.49 -6.78
CA VAL A 343 1.28 -16.35 -5.41
C VAL A 343 1.90 -17.42 -4.48
N LEU A 344 2.07 -18.67 -4.96
CA LEU A 344 2.73 -19.72 -4.19
C LEU A 344 4.21 -19.41 -3.94
N ALA A 345 4.92 -18.87 -4.93
CA ALA A 345 6.30 -18.44 -4.76
C ALA A 345 6.43 -17.37 -3.66
N ALA A 346 5.51 -16.39 -3.66
CA ALA A 346 5.41 -15.40 -2.60
C ALA A 346 5.17 -16.02 -1.22
N PHE A 347 4.21 -16.97 -1.14
CA PHE A 347 3.91 -17.68 0.10
C PHE A 347 5.12 -18.43 0.65
N HIS A 348 5.79 -19.24 -0.20
CA HIS A 348 6.95 -20.00 0.23
C HIS A 348 8.14 -19.11 0.65
N ALA A 349 8.38 -18.01 -0.06
CA ALA A 349 9.43 -17.06 0.32
C ALA A 349 9.13 -16.38 1.65
N GLN A 350 7.91 -15.87 1.85
CA GLN A 350 7.48 -15.24 3.09
C GLN A 350 7.50 -16.23 4.28
N ARG A 351 7.09 -17.48 4.04
CA ARG A 351 7.08 -18.54 5.07
C ARG A 351 8.48 -18.87 5.58
N ARG A 352 9.54 -18.68 4.78
CA ARG A 352 10.92 -18.85 5.26
C ARG A 352 11.26 -17.90 6.43
N ALA A 353 10.63 -16.73 6.48
CA ALA A 353 10.83 -15.77 7.56
C ALA A 353 10.09 -16.14 8.87
N ASP A 354 9.09 -17.02 8.83
CA ASP A 354 8.20 -17.31 9.96
C ASP A 354 8.94 -17.67 11.26
N ARG A 355 9.92 -18.56 11.18
CA ARG A 355 10.73 -18.99 12.34
C ARG A 355 11.63 -17.90 12.93
N HIS A 356 11.80 -16.79 12.23
CA HIS A 356 12.69 -15.69 12.61
C HIS A 356 11.94 -14.49 13.23
N VAL A 357 10.61 -14.60 13.37
CA VAL A 357 9.73 -13.54 13.90
C VAL A 357 8.85 -14.12 15.00
N PRO A 358 9.40 -14.35 16.21
CA PRO A 358 8.70 -15.10 17.28
C PRO A 358 7.42 -14.44 17.77
N ILE A 359 7.29 -13.11 17.67
CA ILE A 359 6.09 -12.37 18.11
C ILE A 359 4.98 -12.28 17.05
N ALA A 360 5.29 -12.64 15.79
CA ALA A 360 4.36 -12.68 14.67
C ALA A 360 4.77 -13.79 13.68
N PRO A 361 4.50 -15.07 14.04
CA PRO A 361 5.14 -16.23 13.43
C PRO A 361 4.68 -16.52 12.00
N THR A 362 3.51 -16.03 11.57
CA THR A 362 3.05 -16.18 10.18
C THR A 362 3.11 -14.84 9.43
N TYR A 363 3.08 -14.89 8.10
CA TYR A 363 2.98 -13.67 7.31
C TYR A 363 1.65 -12.93 7.55
N LEU A 364 0.56 -13.65 7.83
CA LEU A 364 -0.71 -13.07 8.30
C LEU A 364 -0.50 -12.28 9.59
N ASP A 365 0.14 -12.90 10.60
CA ASP A 365 0.42 -12.22 11.86
C ASP A 365 1.27 -10.97 11.65
N ARG A 366 2.28 -11.04 10.76
CA ARG A 366 3.13 -9.88 10.43
C ARG A 366 2.35 -8.77 9.77
N ALA A 367 1.44 -9.07 8.83
CA ALA A 367 0.63 -8.08 8.15
C ALA A 367 -0.28 -7.32 9.13
N PHE A 368 -0.99 -8.04 10.00
CA PHE A 368 -1.87 -7.42 10.98
C PHE A 368 -1.12 -6.78 12.16
N THR A 369 0.04 -7.32 12.54
CA THR A 369 0.94 -6.67 13.52
C THR A 369 1.51 -5.37 12.94
N GLY A 370 1.86 -5.34 11.66
CA GLY A 370 2.33 -4.15 10.96
C GLY A 370 1.25 -3.06 10.85
N ALA A 371 0.01 -3.45 10.60
CA ALA A 371 -1.13 -2.53 10.63
C ALA A 371 -1.55 -2.14 12.06
N GLU A 372 -1.05 -2.82 13.07
CA GLU A 372 -1.43 -2.72 14.48
C GLU A 372 -2.94 -2.88 14.75
N MET A 373 -3.59 -3.70 13.94
CA MET A 373 -5.00 -4.06 14.08
C MET A 373 -5.15 -5.58 13.93
N PRO A 374 -5.80 -6.28 14.89
CA PRO A 374 -6.06 -7.71 14.77
C PRO A 374 -6.89 -8.05 13.54
N GLU A 375 -6.67 -9.23 12.95
CA GLU A 375 -7.43 -9.68 11.79
C GLU A 375 -8.94 -9.63 12.02
N GLU A 376 -9.41 -10.08 13.16
CA GLU A 376 -10.84 -10.09 13.52
C GLU A 376 -11.43 -8.67 13.52
N ARG A 377 -10.64 -7.68 13.96
CA ARG A 377 -11.04 -6.28 13.95
C ARG A 377 -11.12 -5.72 12.54
N VAL A 378 -10.13 -6.00 11.70
CA VAL A 378 -10.10 -5.63 10.29
C VAL A 378 -11.27 -6.27 9.54
N ARG A 379 -11.49 -7.57 9.72
CA ARG A 379 -12.65 -8.28 9.13
C ARG A 379 -13.97 -7.67 9.57
N ALA A 380 -14.12 -7.34 10.84
CA ALA A 380 -15.35 -6.74 11.35
C ALA A 380 -15.66 -5.39 10.66
N LEU A 381 -14.64 -4.55 10.43
CA LEU A 381 -14.80 -3.29 9.71
C LEU A 381 -15.20 -3.50 8.25
N ILE A 382 -14.54 -4.44 7.56
CA ILE A 382 -14.84 -4.81 6.17
C ILE A 382 -16.27 -5.35 6.05
N VAL A 383 -16.65 -6.30 6.91
CA VAL A 383 -17.98 -6.93 6.89
C VAL A 383 -19.08 -5.93 7.20
N ALA A 384 -18.86 -4.99 8.12
CA ALA A 384 -19.83 -3.93 8.42
C ALA A 384 -20.19 -3.09 7.19
N LEU A 385 -19.22 -2.82 6.31
CA LEU A 385 -19.47 -2.15 5.02
C LEU A 385 -20.22 -3.07 4.05
N LEU A 386 -19.78 -4.31 3.92
CA LEU A 386 -20.29 -5.25 2.92
C LEU A 386 -21.73 -5.71 3.23
N GLU A 387 -22.08 -5.88 4.51
CA GLU A 387 -23.42 -6.29 4.96
C GLU A 387 -24.39 -5.12 5.13
N SER A 388 -23.92 -3.88 4.94
CA SER A 388 -24.78 -2.70 5.09
C SER A 388 -25.97 -2.73 4.09
N PRO A 389 -27.21 -2.58 4.56
CA PRO A 389 -28.38 -2.51 3.68
C PRO A 389 -28.38 -1.29 2.76
N LEU A 390 -27.57 -0.26 3.08
CA LEU A 390 -27.43 0.94 2.26
C LEU A 390 -26.86 0.63 0.88
N ALA A 391 -26.16 -0.48 0.72
CA ALA A 391 -25.67 -0.93 -0.59
C ALA A 391 -26.78 -1.21 -1.59
N ALA A 392 -27.88 -1.82 -1.14
CA ALA A 392 -29.04 -2.05 -2.02
C ALA A 392 -29.76 -0.75 -2.39
N GLU A 393 -29.76 0.25 -1.49
CA GLU A 393 -30.33 1.57 -1.78
C GLU A 393 -29.46 2.35 -2.77
N ALA A 394 -28.14 2.33 -2.59
CA ALA A 394 -27.18 2.91 -3.52
C ALA A 394 -27.26 2.24 -4.90
N ALA A 395 -27.36 0.91 -4.96
CA ALA A 395 -27.55 0.17 -6.20
C ALA A 395 -28.82 0.57 -6.96
N LYS A 396 -29.93 0.81 -6.25
CA LYS A 396 -31.16 1.33 -6.86
C LYS A 396 -30.97 2.71 -7.47
N GLU A 397 -30.22 3.59 -6.80
CA GLU A 397 -29.91 4.91 -7.33
C GLU A 397 -29.05 4.82 -8.59
N ILE A 398 -28.01 3.98 -8.58
CA ILE A 398 -27.19 3.71 -9.76
C ILE A 398 -28.03 3.18 -10.92
N ALA A 399 -28.87 2.18 -10.67
CA ALA A 399 -29.78 1.61 -11.69
C ALA A 399 -30.72 2.66 -12.27
N GLY A 400 -31.26 3.54 -11.42
CA GLY A 400 -32.09 4.67 -11.84
C GLY A 400 -31.34 5.65 -12.74
N LYS A 401 -30.11 6.02 -12.39
CA LYS A 401 -29.25 6.89 -13.21
C LYS A 401 -28.84 6.26 -14.54
N LEU A 402 -28.62 4.95 -14.55
CA LEU A 402 -28.26 4.20 -15.76
C LEU A 402 -29.45 3.82 -16.63
N GLY A 403 -30.70 3.88 -16.11
CA GLY A 403 -31.92 3.47 -16.81
C GLY A 403 -31.97 1.97 -17.14
N ARG A 404 -31.20 1.14 -16.42
CA ARG A 404 -31.11 -0.31 -16.63
C ARG A 404 -30.81 -1.07 -15.34
N PRO A 405 -31.10 -2.37 -15.29
CA PRO A 405 -30.59 -3.23 -14.21
C PRO A 405 -29.07 -3.23 -14.18
N LEU A 406 -28.52 -3.38 -12.97
CA LEU A 406 -27.08 -3.47 -12.78
C LEU A 406 -26.55 -4.85 -13.19
N GLY A 407 -25.29 -4.89 -13.59
CA GLY A 407 -24.54 -6.10 -13.87
C GLY A 407 -23.18 -6.08 -13.13
N PRO A 408 -22.38 -7.15 -13.26
CA PRO A 408 -21.09 -7.25 -12.59
C PRO A 408 -20.13 -6.08 -12.87
N GLN A 409 -20.22 -5.46 -14.06
CA GLN A 409 -19.42 -4.29 -14.43
C GLN A 409 -19.70 -3.06 -13.55
N ASP A 410 -20.90 -2.97 -12.96
CA ASP A 410 -21.34 -1.82 -12.19
C ASP A 410 -20.77 -1.81 -10.75
N LEU A 411 -19.96 -2.84 -10.39
CA LEU A 411 -19.13 -2.81 -9.19
C LEU A 411 -18.23 -1.57 -9.18
N TRP A 412 -17.73 -1.16 -10.33
CA TRP A 412 -16.83 -0.02 -10.52
C TRP A 412 -17.55 1.25 -11.00
N TYR A 413 -18.85 1.40 -10.71
CA TYR A 413 -19.58 2.63 -11.01
C TYR A 413 -19.08 3.81 -10.18
N GLU A 414 -19.04 5.00 -10.77
CA GLU A 414 -18.74 6.26 -10.07
C GLU A 414 -19.93 7.20 -10.13
N PHE A 415 -20.34 7.73 -8.96
CA PHE A 415 -21.51 8.61 -8.85
C PHE A 415 -21.24 10.02 -9.35
N GLY A 416 -20.02 10.51 -9.20
CA GLY A 416 -19.66 11.90 -9.44
C GLY A 416 -19.07 12.16 -10.83
N GLY A 417 -19.35 13.34 -11.37
CA GLY A 417 -18.59 13.98 -12.43
C GLY A 417 -18.19 15.38 -11.96
N GLY A 418 -16.95 15.80 -12.18
CA GLY A 418 -16.52 17.16 -11.83
C GLY A 418 -17.41 18.21 -12.53
N GLU A 419 -17.76 19.26 -11.81
CA GLU A 419 -18.57 20.39 -12.33
C GLU A 419 -17.78 21.22 -13.37
N VAL A 420 -16.44 21.17 -13.30
CA VAL A 420 -15.54 21.95 -14.16
C VAL A 420 -14.84 21.05 -15.18
N PRO A 421 -14.80 21.43 -16.48
CA PRO A 421 -14.08 20.68 -17.48
C PRO A 421 -12.58 20.58 -17.16
N GLU A 422 -12.00 19.38 -17.23
CA GLU A 422 -10.57 19.15 -16.95
C GLU A 422 -9.66 20.06 -17.79
N ALA A 423 -9.99 20.27 -19.06
CA ALA A 423 -9.20 21.15 -19.94
C ALA A 423 -9.13 22.61 -19.45
N GLU A 424 -10.17 23.10 -18.76
CA GLU A 424 -10.17 24.44 -18.16
C GLU A 424 -9.23 24.49 -16.95
N LEU A 425 -9.30 23.45 -16.10
CA LEU A 425 -8.42 23.29 -14.94
C LEU A 425 -6.95 23.14 -15.38
N ASP A 426 -6.69 22.34 -16.43
CA ASP A 426 -5.37 22.20 -17.03
C ASP A 426 -4.79 23.53 -17.51
N ALA A 427 -5.58 24.32 -18.22
CA ALA A 427 -5.16 25.62 -18.71
C ALA A 427 -4.85 26.59 -17.55
N GLU A 428 -5.63 26.54 -16.49
CA GLU A 428 -5.43 27.36 -15.30
C GLU A 428 -4.15 26.97 -14.55
N THR A 429 -3.97 25.68 -14.25
CA THR A 429 -2.84 25.20 -13.46
C THR A 429 -1.51 25.32 -14.22
N ARG A 430 -1.48 25.04 -15.55
CA ARG A 430 -0.29 25.28 -16.38
C ARG A 430 0.13 26.74 -16.39
N ARG A 431 -0.82 27.67 -16.47
CA ARG A 431 -0.54 29.10 -16.43
C ARG A 431 -0.01 29.52 -15.06
N ARG A 432 -0.57 29.00 -13.99
CA ARG A 432 -0.21 29.37 -12.60
C ARG A 432 1.10 28.73 -12.16
N TYR A 433 1.37 27.51 -12.56
CA TYR A 433 2.51 26.71 -12.18
C TYR A 433 3.29 26.19 -13.40
N PRO A 434 3.99 27.07 -14.14
CA PRO A 434 4.80 26.67 -15.30
C PRO A 434 6.01 25.83 -14.90
N THR A 435 6.42 25.80 -13.63
CA THR A 435 7.55 25.03 -13.10
C THR A 435 7.26 24.58 -11.67
N ALA A 436 8.00 23.57 -11.18
CA ALA A 436 7.97 23.17 -9.77
C ALA A 436 8.32 24.33 -8.83
N ALA A 437 9.28 25.18 -9.22
CA ALA A 437 9.65 26.38 -8.45
C ALA A 437 8.49 27.38 -8.32
N ALA A 438 7.64 27.50 -9.35
CA ALA A 438 6.45 28.35 -9.27
C ALA A 438 5.43 27.85 -8.23
N PHE A 439 5.25 26.53 -8.13
CA PHE A 439 4.43 25.93 -7.09
C PHE A 439 5.05 26.12 -5.69
N ALA A 440 6.37 25.87 -5.56
CA ALA A 440 7.11 26.12 -4.32
C ALA A 440 6.94 27.57 -3.82
N ALA A 441 7.00 28.54 -4.72
CA ALA A 441 6.82 29.96 -4.38
C ALA A 441 5.40 30.29 -3.87
N ASP A 442 4.39 29.49 -4.25
CA ASP A 442 3.00 29.67 -3.83
C ASP A 442 2.61 28.91 -2.55
N LEU A 443 3.48 28.02 -2.04
CA LEU A 443 3.22 27.27 -0.80
C LEU A 443 2.81 28.15 0.38
N PRO A 444 3.43 29.35 0.63
CA PRO A 444 3.00 30.19 1.73
C PRO A 444 1.56 30.68 1.61
N ARG A 445 1.05 30.89 0.38
CA ARG A 445 -0.35 31.27 0.15
C ARG A 445 -1.25 30.06 0.39
N ILE A 446 -0.93 28.90 -0.25
CA ILE A 446 -1.71 27.66 -0.12
C ILE A 446 -1.88 27.29 1.36
N LEU A 447 -0.80 27.33 2.15
CA LEU A 447 -0.84 26.99 3.56
C LEU A 447 -1.66 28.00 4.39
N ARG A 448 -1.64 29.30 4.05
CA ARG A 448 -2.52 30.29 4.69
C ARG A 448 -3.98 30.04 4.35
N ASP A 449 -4.28 29.72 3.11
CA ASP A 449 -5.65 29.42 2.66
C ASP A 449 -6.19 28.16 3.34
N LEU A 450 -5.32 27.18 3.66
CA LEU A 450 -5.61 26.03 4.51
C LEU A 450 -5.77 26.38 6.00
N GLY A 451 -5.49 27.63 6.40
CA GLY A 451 -5.75 28.16 7.75
C GLY A 451 -4.54 28.20 8.68
N PHE A 452 -3.33 27.85 8.21
CA PHE A 452 -2.11 28.04 9.00
C PHE A 452 -1.81 29.54 9.19
N THR A 453 -1.26 29.90 10.34
CA THR A 453 -0.84 31.29 10.57
C THR A 453 0.25 31.72 9.58
N ALA A 454 0.44 32.99 9.37
CA ALA A 454 1.46 33.52 8.45
C ALA A 454 2.89 33.00 8.82
N GLU A 455 3.17 32.85 10.12
CA GLU A 455 4.43 32.35 10.62
C GLU A 455 4.58 30.85 10.35
N GLN A 456 3.56 30.05 10.68
CA GLN A 456 3.54 28.61 10.38
C GLN A 456 3.66 28.35 8.87
N ALA A 457 2.88 29.05 8.05
CA ALA A 457 2.92 28.92 6.60
C ALA A 457 4.31 29.25 6.02
N LYS A 458 4.97 30.28 6.54
CA LYS A 458 6.35 30.62 6.15
C LYS A 458 7.34 29.54 6.56
N THR A 459 7.25 29.03 7.78
CA THR A 459 8.14 27.99 8.30
C THR A 459 7.96 26.68 7.52
N LEU A 460 6.73 26.22 7.35
CA LEU A 460 6.43 24.98 6.60
C LEU A 460 6.89 25.09 5.15
N ALA A 461 6.56 26.20 4.46
CA ALA A 461 6.99 26.41 3.08
C ALA A 461 8.52 26.44 2.91
N ALA A 462 9.25 27.01 3.88
CA ALA A 462 10.71 27.03 3.87
C ALA A 462 11.35 25.65 4.17
N SER A 463 10.59 24.77 4.81
CA SER A 463 11.03 23.43 5.22
C SER A 463 10.69 22.32 4.23
N ILE A 464 9.98 22.61 3.13
CA ILE A 464 9.57 21.63 2.12
C ILE A 464 10.25 22.01 0.80
N ASP A 465 10.98 21.07 0.21
CA ASP A 465 11.51 21.21 -1.14
C ASP A 465 10.52 20.62 -2.16
N VAL A 466 10.40 21.25 -3.35
CA VAL A 466 9.47 20.83 -4.40
C VAL A 466 10.26 20.44 -5.64
N ASP A 467 10.12 19.17 -6.05
CA ASP A 467 10.81 18.59 -7.19
C ASP A 467 9.84 18.20 -8.31
N ALA A 468 10.26 18.36 -9.56
CA ALA A 468 9.55 17.79 -10.71
C ALA A 468 9.78 16.25 -10.72
N SER A 469 8.71 15.48 -10.59
CA SER A 469 8.78 14.03 -10.55
C SER A 469 8.92 13.44 -11.96
N ARG A 470 9.71 12.39 -12.11
CA ARG A 470 9.84 11.66 -13.38
C ARG A 470 8.61 10.81 -13.70
N GLY A 471 7.84 10.42 -12.72
CA GLY A 471 6.63 9.60 -12.86
C GLY A 471 5.44 10.25 -12.19
N ALA A 472 4.63 9.44 -11.52
CA ALA A 472 3.63 9.92 -10.59
C ALA A 472 4.30 10.66 -9.43
N GLY A 473 3.61 11.65 -8.85
CA GLY A 473 4.10 12.36 -7.68
C GLY A 473 4.19 11.44 -6.46
N HIS A 474 5.01 11.85 -5.50
CA HIS A 474 5.12 11.22 -4.19
C HIS A 474 5.82 12.15 -3.20
N ALA A 475 5.45 12.08 -1.94
CA ALA A 475 6.18 12.72 -0.86
C ALA A 475 7.37 11.85 -0.44
N MET A 476 8.52 12.47 -0.22
CA MET A 476 9.65 11.82 0.43
C MET A 476 9.90 12.51 1.77
N GLN A 477 9.69 11.77 2.84
CA GLN A 477 9.81 12.29 4.22
C GLN A 477 11.25 12.67 4.59
N ALA A 478 11.41 13.44 5.66
CA ALA A 478 12.63 13.56 6.43
C ALA A 478 12.55 12.64 7.66
N GLN A 479 13.67 12.09 8.10
CA GLN A 479 13.74 11.25 9.32
C GLN A 479 14.68 11.81 10.38
N ARG A 480 15.33 12.94 10.09
CA ARG A 480 16.21 13.64 11.01
C ARG A 480 15.83 15.12 11.00
N ARG A 481 15.74 15.71 12.19
CA ARG A 481 15.55 17.16 12.32
C ARG A 481 16.71 17.91 11.67
N GLY A 482 16.41 18.89 10.86
CA GLY A 482 17.35 19.61 10.01
C GLY A 482 17.31 19.21 8.54
N ASP A 483 16.86 17.99 8.21
CA ASP A 483 16.58 17.57 6.84
C ASP A 483 15.19 18.06 6.41
N LYS A 484 14.99 18.18 5.10
CA LYS A 484 13.71 18.62 4.55
C LYS A 484 12.96 17.46 3.88
N PRO A 485 11.64 17.37 4.08
CA PRO A 485 10.80 16.54 3.22
C PRO A 485 10.71 17.13 1.81
N HIS A 486 10.55 16.27 0.81
CA HIS A 486 10.43 16.62 -0.61
C HIS A 486 9.03 16.33 -1.11
N LEU A 487 8.39 17.35 -1.67
CA LEU A 487 7.16 17.24 -2.45
C LEU A 487 7.54 17.00 -3.92
N ARG A 488 7.19 15.83 -4.44
CA ARG A 488 7.45 15.47 -5.82
C ARG A 488 6.15 15.38 -6.60
N THR A 489 6.05 16.12 -7.69
CA THR A 489 4.86 16.12 -8.54
C THR A 489 5.21 16.23 -10.02
N ARG A 490 4.29 15.83 -10.87
CA ARG A 490 4.46 15.89 -12.31
C ARG A 490 4.37 17.33 -12.82
N VAL A 491 5.42 17.79 -13.50
CA VAL A 491 5.47 19.07 -14.20
C VAL A 491 5.98 18.84 -15.61
N GLU A 492 5.09 18.95 -16.60
CA GLU A 492 5.42 18.77 -18.00
C GLU A 492 6.11 20.01 -18.59
N ALA A 493 6.66 19.89 -19.83
CA ALA A 493 7.25 21.03 -20.53
C ALA A 493 6.29 22.21 -20.72
N GLY A 494 4.97 21.95 -20.78
CA GLY A 494 3.91 22.96 -20.85
C GLY A 494 3.44 23.48 -19.49
N GLY A 495 4.07 23.09 -18.40
CA GLY A 495 3.65 23.41 -17.03
C GLY A 495 2.87 22.29 -16.36
N MET A 496 2.50 22.53 -15.10
CA MET A 496 1.76 21.57 -14.27
C MET A 496 0.30 21.51 -14.73
N ASP A 497 -0.15 20.33 -15.21
CA ASP A 497 -1.58 20.10 -15.49
C ASP A 497 -2.37 19.96 -14.19
N TYR A 498 -3.69 19.92 -14.28
CA TYR A 498 -4.53 19.79 -13.09
C TYR A 498 -4.26 18.50 -12.31
N LYS A 499 -3.94 17.42 -12.99
CA LYS A 499 -3.54 16.17 -12.36
C LYS A 499 -2.26 16.34 -11.52
N GLY A 500 -1.24 16.97 -12.08
CA GLY A 500 0.00 17.30 -11.36
C GLY A 500 -0.24 18.20 -10.16
N TYR A 501 -1.12 19.20 -10.30
CA TYR A 501 -1.53 20.08 -9.21
C TYR A 501 -2.29 19.35 -8.09
N ASN A 502 -3.27 18.53 -8.45
CA ASN A 502 -4.04 17.73 -7.48
C ASN A 502 -3.13 16.77 -6.69
N ILE A 503 -2.16 16.12 -7.39
CA ILE A 503 -1.10 15.34 -6.74
C ILE A 503 -0.24 16.23 -5.82
N ALA A 504 0.18 17.41 -6.28
CA ALA A 504 1.01 18.30 -5.47
C ALA A 504 0.33 18.73 -4.16
N VAL A 505 -0.98 18.96 -4.18
CA VAL A 505 -1.75 19.28 -2.98
C VAL A 505 -1.85 18.07 -2.04
N HIS A 506 -2.01 16.86 -2.58
CA HIS A 506 -1.98 15.62 -1.81
C HIS A 506 -0.61 15.43 -1.13
N GLU A 507 0.47 15.50 -1.90
CA GLU A 507 1.84 15.33 -1.39
C GLU A 507 2.23 16.43 -0.38
N LEU A 508 1.65 17.63 -0.53
CA LEU A 508 1.80 18.69 0.48
C LEU A 508 1.21 18.27 1.83
N GLY A 509 0.07 17.58 1.82
CA GLY A 509 -0.53 17.04 3.04
C GLY A 509 0.41 16.08 3.76
N HIS A 510 1.03 15.15 3.03
CA HIS A 510 2.07 14.27 3.57
C HIS A 510 3.26 15.05 4.14
N ASN A 511 3.81 16.00 3.38
CA ASN A 511 5.01 16.73 3.83
C ASN A 511 4.73 17.59 5.05
N VAL A 512 3.55 18.21 5.16
CA VAL A 512 3.17 18.98 6.35
C VAL A 512 2.98 18.05 7.56
N GLU A 513 2.32 16.90 7.38
CA GLU A 513 2.22 15.86 8.42
C GLU A 513 3.61 15.41 8.89
N GLN A 514 4.48 15.04 7.96
CA GLN A 514 5.83 14.56 8.22
C GLN A 514 6.69 15.59 8.95
N TYR A 515 6.60 16.86 8.55
CA TYR A 515 7.30 17.93 9.25
C TYR A 515 6.78 18.10 10.69
N LEU A 516 5.47 18.22 10.88
CA LEU A 516 4.88 18.40 12.20
C LEU A 516 5.17 17.21 13.12
N SER A 517 5.04 15.99 12.63
CA SER A 517 5.29 14.79 13.41
C SER A 517 6.78 14.60 13.76
N LEU A 518 7.70 15.12 12.96
CA LEU A 518 9.13 15.05 13.26
C LEU A 518 9.60 16.14 14.23
N TYR A 519 9.10 17.37 14.06
CA TYR A 519 9.60 18.54 14.80
C TYR A 519 8.78 18.87 16.07
N GLU A 520 7.50 18.51 16.11
CA GLU A 520 6.60 18.87 17.21
C GLU A 520 6.19 17.67 18.09
N VAL A 521 6.67 16.45 17.77
CA VAL A 521 6.49 15.29 18.63
C VAL A 521 7.45 15.34 19.83
N ASP A 522 7.01 14.82 20.96
CA ASP A 522 7.79 14.81 22.21
C ASP A 522 8.96 13.79 22.21
N HIS A 523 8.84 12.72 21.42
CA HIS A 523 9.87 11.69 21.22
C HIS A 523 10.04 11.42 19.74
N THR A 524 11.25 11.52 19.20
CA THR A 524 11.54 11.27 17.77
C THR A 524 11.22 9.83 17.35
N LEU A 525 11.28 8.88 18.28
CA LEU A 525 10.83 7.50 18.05
C LEU A 525 9.31 7.39 17.79
N LEU A 526 8.53 8.41 18.10
CA LEU A 526 7.11 8.51 17.79
C LEU A 526 6.82 9.37 16.56
N ALA A 527 7.84 9.83 15.83
CA ALA A 527 7.62 10.59 14.59
C ALA A 527 6.79 9.76 13.59
N GLY A 528 5.85 10.43 12.91
CA GLY A 528 4.89 9.83 12.00
C GLY A 528 3.52 9.59 12.64
N VAL A 529 2.71 8.83 11.93
CA VAL A 529 1.35 8.40 12.30
C VAL A 529 1.31 6.86 12.38
N PRO A 530 0.22 6.24 12.86
CA PRO A 530 0.21 4.78 13.14
C PRO A 530 0.70 3.88 12.00
N ASN A 531 0.20 4.11 10.79
CA ASN A 531 0.58 3.35 9.59
C ASN A 531 0.22 4.13 8.31
N THR A 532 0.51 3.54 7.15
CA THR A 532 0.27 4.15 5.83
C THR A 532 -1.17 4.63 5.63
N ALA A 533 -2.18 3.93 6.14
CA ALA A 533 -3.56 4.34 5.99
C ALA A 533 -3.86 5.71 6.64
N PHE A 534 -3.14 6.06 7.70
CA PHE A 534 -3.29 7.34 8.41
C PHE A 534 -2.59 8.50 7.71
N THR A 535 -1.40 8.29 7.16
CA THR A 535 -0.71 9.33 6.40
C THR A 535 -1.47 9.66 5.12
N GLU A 536 -1.99 8.63 4.43
CA GLU A 536 -2.89 8.83 3.28
C GLU A 536 -4.16 9.62 3.66
N ALA A 537 -4.78 9.28 4.77
CA ALA A 537 -5.97 9.97 5.24
C ALA A 537 -5.71 11.47 5.47
N LEU A 538 -4.57 11.82 6.07
CA LEU A 538 -4.20 13.23 6.28
C LEU A 538 -3.88 13.96 4.96
N ALA A 539 -3.27 13.29 3.98
CA ALA A 539 -3.03 13.86 2.67
C ALA A 539 -4.35 14.15 1.91
N PHE A 540 -5.32 13.24 2.01
CA PHE A 540 -6.65 13.45 1.41
C PHE A 540 -7.37 14.68 1.97
N LEU A 541 -7.15 15.07 3.23
CA LEU A 541 -7.74 16.29 3.78
C LEU A 541 -7.28 17.57 3.04
N PHE A 542 -6.05 17.58 2.54
CA PHE A 542 -5.54 18.67 1.71
C PHE A 542 -6.09 18.55 0.29
N GLN A 543 -6.00 17.36 -0.30
CA GLN A 543 -6.45 17.09 -1.66
C GLN A 543 -7.93 17.42 -1.87
N ALA A 544 -8.80 17.15 -0.90
CA ALA A 544 -10.21 17.47 -0.95
C ALA A 544 -10.50 18.98 -1.10
N ARG A 545 -9.50 19.85 -0.88
CA ARG A 545 -9.59 21.32 -0.98
C ARG A 545 -8.89 21.89 -2.19
N ASP A 546 -8.44 21.07 -3.11
CA ASP A 546 -7.63 21.50 -4.26
C ASP A 546 -8.31 22.58 -5.11
N LEU A 547 -9.61 22.44 -5.39
CA LEU A 547 -10.37 23.46 -6.12
C LEU A 547 -10.53 24.76 -5.33
N GLU A 548 -10.75 24.69 -4.02
CA GLU A 548 -10.82 25.88 -3.15
C GLU A 548 -9.48 26.64 -3.15
N LEU A 549 -8.36 25.91 -3.14
CA LEU A 549 -7.00 26.46 -3.20
C LEU A 549 -6.68 27.08 -4.57
N LEU A 550 -7.39 26.71 -5.64
CA LEU A 550 -7.40 27.41 -6.93
C LEU A 550 -8.27 28.67 -6.92
N GLY A 551 -9.05 28.91 -5.85
CA GLY A 551 -9.98 30.00 -5.75
C GLY A 551 -11.36 29.69 -6.33
N ARG A 552 -11.68 28.40 -6.54
CA ARG A 552 -13.00 27.96 -6.97
C ARG A 552 -13.93 27.82 -5.77
N PRO A 553 -15.26 27.96 -5.95
CA PRO A 553 -16.20 27.74 -4.86
C PRO A 553 -16.12 26.29 -4.36
N ALA A 554 -16.42 26.10 -3.08
CA ALA A 554 -16.58 24.78 -2.50
C ALA A 554 -17.68 23.98 -3.24
N PRO A 555 -17.58 22.63 -3.27
CA PRO A 555 -18.58 21.78 -3.90
C PRO A 555 -20.00 22.08 -3.38
N GLY A 556 -20.99 22.12 -4.27
CA GLY A 556 -22.39 22.27 -3.88
C GLY A 556 -22.93 21.03 -3.16
N ALA A 557 -24.10 21.17 -2.52
CA ALA A 557 -24.70 20.09 -1.71
C ALA A 557 -24.90 18.78 -2.49
N GLU A 558 -25.25 18.84 -3.78
CA GLU A 558 -25.42 17.65 -4.62
C GLU A 558 -24.05 17.00 -4.94
N ALA A 559 -23.02 17.79 -5.24
CA ALA A 559 -21.68 17.26 -5.48
C ALA A 559 -21.13 16.56 -4.22
N GLU A 560 -21.35 17.14 -3.06
CA GLU A 560 -20.98 16.55 -1.77
C GLU A 560 -21.76 15.27 -1.48
N ARG A 561 -23.05 15.24 -1.75
CA ARG A 561 -23.90 14.04 -1.64
C ARG A 561 -23.37 12.89 -2.51
N LEU A 562 -23.05 13.20 -3.77
CA LEU A 562 -22.51 12.22 -4.71
C LEU A 562 -21.13 11.75 -4.30
N ARG A 563 -20.29 12.61 -3.75
CA ARG A 563 -18.97 12.28 -3.20
C ARG A 563 -19.08 11.23 -2.08
N VAL A 564 -20.01 11.41 -1.15
CA VAL A 564 -20.26 10.46 -0.06
C VAL A 564 -20.68 9.09 -0.60
N LEU A 565 -21.60 9.05 -1.57
CA LEU A 565 -22.06 7.80 -2.19
C LEU A 565 -20.91 7.11 -2.95
N ASP A 566 -20.07 7.88 -3.60
CA ASP A 566 -18.92 7.39 -4.35
C ASP A 566 -17.88 6.77 -3.40
N HIS A 567 -17.54 7.43 -2.30
CA HIS A 567 -16.65 6.88 -1.27
C HIS A 567 -17.17 5.55 -0.72
N PHE A 568 -18.46 5.47 -0.39
CA PHE A 568 -19.07 4.24 0.11
C PHE A 568 -19.00 3.10 -0.92
N TRP A 569 -19.36 3.38 -2.19
CA TRP A 569 -19.38 2.36 -3.25
C TRP A 569 -17.97 1.88 -3.60
N ASN A 570 -17.02 2.80 -3.76
CA ASN A 570 -15.62 2.47 -4.06
C ASN A 570 -14.93 1.72 -2.91
N THR A 571 -15.23 2.05 -1.65
CA THR A 571 -14.71 1.29 -0.51
C THR A 571 -15.23 -0.16 -0.52
N ARG A 572 -16.49 -0.37 -0.89
CA ARG A 572 -17.06 -1.72 -1.05
C ARG A 572 -16.42 -2.52 -2.18
N GLU A 573 -16.04 -1.87 -3.27
CA GLU A 573 -15.32 -2.52 -4.38
C GLU A 573 -14.09 -3.28 -3.87
N ILE A 574 -13.25 -2.58 -3.09
CA ILE A 574 -11.99 -3.14 -2.58
C ILE A 574 -12.21 -4.09 -1.40
N ALA A 575 -13.25 -3.85 -0.60
CA ALA A 575 -13.54 -4.60 0.62
C ALA A 575 -13.69 -6.12 0.38
N GLY A 576 -14.38 -6.51 -0.69
CA GLY A 576 -14.53 -7.93 -1.06
C GLY A 576 -13.21 -8.56 -1.48
N SER A 577 -12.40 -7.82 -2.25
CA SER A 577 -11.08 -8.30 -2.68
C SER A 577 -10.12 -8.46 -1.50
N ALA A 578 -10.21 -7.59 -0.49
CA ALA A 578 -9.44 -7.73 0.75
C ALA A 578 -9.83 -9.00 1.53
N LEU A 579 -11.11 -9.34 1.61
CA LEU A 579 -11.54 -10.61 2.22
C LEU A 579 -11.02 -11.82 1.44
N VAL A 580 -11.09 -11.79 0.11
CA VAL A 580 -10.56 -12.87 -0.73
C VAL A 580 -9.08 -13.07 -0.46
N GLU A 581 -8.31 -12.01 -0.41
CA GLU A 581 -6.87 -12.08 -0.15
C GLU A 581 -6.56 -12.70 1.22
N ILE A 582 -7.22 -12.24 2.28
CA ILE A 582 -7.05 -12.78 3.64
C ILE A 582 -7.43 -14.28 3.68
N ASP A 583 -8.55 -14.67 3.05
CA ASP A 583 -9.02 -16.06 3.06
C ASP A 583 -8.14 -16.98 2.22
N VAL A 584 -7.58 -16.49 1.11
CA VAL A 584 -6.58 -17.22 0.32
C VAL A 584 -5.31 -17.46 1.13
N TRP A 585 -4.80 -16.47 1.85
CA TRP A 585 -3.62 -16.64 2.68
C TRP A 585 -3.86 -17.56 3.89
N ARG A 586 -5.04 -17.52 4.49
CA ARG A 586 -5.44 -18.52 5.50
C ARG A 586 -5.48 -19.94 4.92
N TRP A 587 -6.04 -20.06 3.71
CA TRP A 587 -6.07 -21.34 3.01
C TRP A 587 -4.66 -21.87 2.70
N LEU A 588 -3.74 -21.01 2.28
CA LEU A 588 -2.34 -21.35 2.02
C LEU A 588 -1.63 -21.89 3.27
N TYR A 589 -1.81 -21.25 4.42
CA TYR A 589 -1.24 -21.77 5.68
C TYR A 589 -1.87 -23.08 6.12
N ALA A 590 -3.12 -23.35 5.78
CA ALA A 590 -3.77 -24.64 6.02
C ALA A 590 -3.37 -25.71 4.99
N ASN A 591 -2.89 -25.33 3.80
CA ASN A 591 -2.52 -26.21 2.70
C ASN A 591 -1.12 -25.84 2.16
N PRO A 592 -0.05 -25.96 2.96
CA PRO A 592 1.27 -25.42 2.64
C PRO A 592 1.97 -26.08 1.46
N ASP A 593 1.54 -27.25 1.05
CA ASP A 593 2.11 -28.04 -0.04
C ASP A 593 1.20 -28.04 -1.30
N ALA A 594 0.25 -27.09 -1.36
CA ALA A 594 -0.69 -26.96 -2.46
C ALA A 594 0.02 -26.69 -3.80
N THR A 595 -0.55 -27.24 -4.87
CA THR A 595 -0.16 -26.93 -6.25
C THR A 595 -0.77 -25.64 -6.75
N PRO A 596 -0.24 -25.01 -7.82
CA PRO A 596 -0.87 -23.86 -8.46
C PRO A 596 -2.32 -24.10 -8.88
N ALA A 597 -2.65 -25.30 -9.34
CA ALA A 597 -4.01 -25.67 -9.74
C ALA A 597 -4.97 -25.69 -8.54
N GLU A 598 -4.57 -26.31 -7.42
CA GLU A 598 -5.37 -26.34 -6.19
C GLU A 598 -5.57 -24.92 -5.62
N LEU A 599 -4.53 -24.07 -5.66
CA LEU A 599 -4.64 -22.67 -5.24
C LEU A 599 -5.60 -21.89 -6.16
N ARG A 600 -5.55 -22.12 -7.50
CA ARG A 600 -6.52 -21.53 -8.42
C ARG A 600 -7.94 -21.90 -8.02
N GLU A 601 -8.21 -23.20 -7.84
CA GLU A 601 -9.55 -23.69 -7.48
C GLU A 601 -10.02 -23.11 -6.15
N ALA A 602 -9.15 -23.04 -5.15
CA ALA A 602 -9.46 -22.41 -3.86
C ALA A 602 -9.75 -20.92 -4.01
N THR A 603 -8.91 -20.18 -4.74
CA THR A 603 -9.08 -18.74 -4.94
C THR A 603 -10.37 -18.41 -5.69
N VAL A 604 -10.66 -19.15 -6.77
CA VAL A 604 -11.90 -18.95 -7.55
C VAL A 604 -13.12 -19.26 -6.70
N ARG A 605 -13.10 -20.33 -5.91
CA ARG A 605 -14.19 -20.64 -4.98
C ARG A 605 -14.38 -19.55 -3.94
N ILE A 606 -13.32 -19.11 -3.26
CA ILE A 606 -13.36 -18.05 -2.25
C ILE A 606 -13.90 -16.74 -2.87
N ALA A 607 -13.41 -16.38 -4.05
CA ALA A 607 -13.87 -15.17 -4.74
C ALA A 607 -15.36 -15.24 -5.12
N ARG A 608 -15.85 -16.40 -5.57
CA ARG A 608 -17.28 -16.62 -5.85
C ARG A 608 -18.13 -16.57 -4.60
N ASP A 609 -17.68 -17.18 -3.50
CA ASP A 609 -18.39 -17.16 -2.23
C ASP A 609 -18.55 -15.73 -1.70
N VAL A 610 -17.50 -14.91 -1.78
CA VAL A 610 -17.53 -13.48 -1.44
C VAL A 610 -18.44 -12.70 -2.37
N TRP A 611 -18.37 -12.95 -3.68
CA TRP A 611 -19.25 -12.32 -4.67
C TRP A 611 -20.72 -12.64 -4.40
N ASP A 612 -21.03 -13.92 -4.26
CA ASP A 612 -22.40 -14.42 -4.08
C ASP A 612 -23.05 -13.86 -2.80
N ARG A 613 -22.26 -13.71 -1.76
CA ARG A 613 -22.75 -13.18 -0.48
C ARG A 613 -23.00 -11.67 -0.53
N TYR A 614 -22.09 -10.89 -1.10
CA TYR A 614 -22.06 -9.44 -0.88
C TYR A 614 -22.41 -8.61 -2.12
N TYR A 615 -22.27 -9.16 -3.33
CA TYR A 615 -22.44 -8.41 -4.59
C TYR A 615 -23.54 -8.96 -5.49
N ALA A 616 -23.66 -10.27 -5.61
CA ALA A 616 -24.65 -10.90 -6.50
C ALA A 616 -26.10 -10.47 -6.22
N PRO A 617 -26.54 -10.20 -4.98
CA PRO A 617 -27.91 -9.71 -4.73
C PRO A 617 -28.25 -8.39 -5.46
N MET A 618 -27.24 -7.58 -5.79
CA MET A 618 -27.41 -6.28 -6.45
C MET A 618 -26.93 -6.29 -7.90
N LEU A 619 -25.85 -7.02 -8.18
CA LEU A 619 -25.13 -6.99 -9.46
C LEU A 619 -25.33 -8.25 -10.31
N GLY A 620 -26.00 -9.28 -9.78
CA GLY A 620 -26.15 -10.56 -10.48
C GLY A 620 -24.87 -11.38 -10.54
N GLY A 621 -24.81 -12.36 -11.46
CA GLY A 621 -23.63 -13.21 -11.66
C GLY A 621 -23.39 -14.24 -10.57
N LYS A 622 -24.42 -14.64 -9.81
CA LYS A 622 -24.33 -15.63 -8.74
C LYS A 622 -23.82 -16.97 -9.26
N GLY A 623 -22.82 -17.55 -8.56
CA GLY A 623 -22.18 -18.82 -8.89
C GLY A 623 -21.17 -18.74 -10.04
N GLU A 624 -21.10 -17.61 -10.75
CA GLU A 624 -20.31 -17.48 -11.98
C GLU A 624 -19.12 -16.51 -11.82
N THR A 625 -19.31 -15.45 -11.04
CA THR A 625 -18.40 -14.30 -11.02
C THR A 625 -17.29 -14.44 -9.97
N ALA A 626 -16.03 -14.32 -10.39
CA ALA A 626 -14.87 -14.32 -9.51
C ALA A 626 -14.09 -12.98 -9.56
N LEU A 627 -14.73 -11.88 -9.97
CA LEU A 627 -14.08 -10.59 -10.26
C LEU A 627 -13.31 -9.99 -9.09
N VAL A 628 -13.75 -10.20 -7.85
CA VAL A 628 -13.03 -9.72 -6.66
C VAL A 628 -11.67 -10.40 -6.44
N GLY A 629 -11.34 -11.42 -7.24
CA GLY A 629 -10.01 -12.04 -7.29
C GLY A 629 -9.04 -11.43 -8.31
N ILE A 630 -9.43 -10.36 -9.04
CA ILE A 630 -8.63 -9.80 -10.16
C ILE A 630 -7.42 -8.96 -9.70
N TYR A 631 -7.41 -8.46 -8.48
CA TYR A 631 -6.41 -7.50 -8.04
C TYR A 631 -4.98 -8.04 -8.12
N SER A 632 -4.10 -7.32 -8.82
CA SER A 632 -2.69 -7.71 -9.01
C SER A 632 -1.87 -7.68 -7.71
N HIS A 633 -2.32 -6.92 -6.70
CA HIS A 633 -1.70 -6.90 -5.37
C HIS A 633 -1.59 -8.28 -4.73
N THR A 634 -2.55 -9.18 -4.99
CA THR A 634 -2.48 -10.56 -4.50
C THR A 634 -1.24 -11.32 -4.99
N ILE A 635 -0.60 -10.82 -6.06
CA ILE A 635 0.62 -11.37 -6.65
C ILE A 635 1.86 -10.62 -6.17
N SER A 636 1.88 -9.28 -6.30
CA SER A 636 3.07 -8.45 -6.08
C SER A 636 3.23 -8.01 -4.62
N THR A 637 2.13 -7.71 -3.93
CA THR A 637 2.15 -7.14 -2.58
C THR A 637 1.07 -7.80 -1.72
N PRO A 638 1.22 -9.09 -1.39
CA PRO A 638 0.20 -9.84 -0.69
C PRO A 638 -0.19 -9.24 0.66
N LEU A 639 -1.46 -9.39 1.03
CA LEU A 639 -2.06 -8.88 2.26
C LEU A 639 -1.96 -7.35 2.39
N TYR A 640 -2.06 -6.65 1.25
CA TYR A 640 -2.05 -5.20 1.24
C TYR A 640 -3.46 -4.58 1.09
N LEU A 641 -4.40 -5.28 0.44
CA LEU A 641 -5.71 -4.74 0.05
C LEU A 641 -6.56 -4.23 1.22
N PHE A 642 -6.47 -4.84 2.39
CA PHE A 642 -7.21 -4.38 3.56
C PHE A 642 -6.76 -2.98 4.03
N ASN A 643 -5.51 -2.56 3.74
CA ASN A 643 -5.03 -1.22 4.07
C ASN A 643 -5.76 -0.13 3.27
N TYR A 644 -6.17 -0.42 2.03
CA TYR A 644 -7.01 0.51 1.28
C TYR A 644 -8.38 0.71 1.93
N VAL A 645 -9.01 -0.38 2.38
CA VAL A 645 -10.30 -0.29 3.08
C VAL A 645 -10.16 0.52 4.36
N LEU A 646 -9.13 0.24 5.15
CA LEU A 646 -8.85 1.00 6.37
C LEU A 646 -8.57 2.47 6.06
N GLY A 647 -7.77 2.76 5.03
CA GLY A 647 -7.45 4.12 4.59
C GLY A 647 -8.70 4.92 4.23
N HIS A 648 -9.62 4.33 3.47
CA HIS A 648 -10.91 4.95 3.15
C HIS A 648 -11.75 5.23 4.40
N LEU A 649 -11.84 4.27 5.33
CA LEU A 649 -12.61 4.46 6.57
C LEU A 649 -12.00 5.53 7.47
N ILE A 650 -10.68 5.52 7.62
CA ILE A 650 -9.94 6.47 8.44
C ILE A 650 -10.06 7.88 7.84
N ALA A 651 -9.81 8.02 6.54
CA ALA A 651 -9.94 9.29 5.83
C ALA A 651 -11.35 9.86 6.00
N PHE A 652 -12.36 9.05 5.75
CA PHE A 652 -13.75 9.47 5.86
C PHE A 652 -14.12 9.88 7.29
N GLN A 653 -13.69 9.14 8.30
CA GLN A 653 -13.94 9.46 9.71
C GLN A 653 -13.28 10.79 10.12
N ILE A 654 -12.07 11.06 9.63
CA ILE A 654 -11.37 12.32 9.88
C ILE A 654 -12.03 13.47 9.12
N GLU A 655 -12.41 13.26 7.84
CA GLU A 655 -13.13 14.25 7.04
C GLU A 655 -14.45 14.66 7.71
N GLU A 656 -15.26 13.71 8.17
CA GLU A 656 -16.50 14.00 8.92
C GLU A 656 -16.21 14.80 10.21
N HIS A 657 -15.10 14.52 10.89
CA HIS A 657 -14.71 15.26 12.08
C HIS A 657 -14.35 16.73 11.77
N VAL A 658 -13.72 17.00 10.64
CA VAL A 658 -13.33 18.37 10.24
C VAL A 658 -14.34 19.06 9.33
N HIS A 659 -15.38 18.34 8.88
CA HIS A 659 -16.41 18.89 8.00
C HIS A 659 -17.09 20.12 8.59
N GLY A 660 -17.25 21.15 7.76
CA GLY A 660 -17.91 22.42 8.16
C GLY A 660 -17.09 23.30 9.12
N LYS A 661 -15.88 22.91 9.50
CA LYS A 661 -14.98 23.76 10.29
C LYS A 661 -14.33 24.81 9.39
N ASP A 662 -14.09 26.01 9.96
CA ASP A 662 -13.33 27.04 9.25
C ASP A 662 -11.86 26.63 9.04
N ALA A 663 -11.18 27.31 8.11
CA ALA A 663 -9.80 26.98 7.74
C ALA A 663 -8.85 27.03 8.96
N LYS A 664 -9.01 28.01 9.87
CA LYS A 664 -8.17 28.12 11.07
C LYS A 664 -8.34 26.91 11.99
N THR A 665 -9.58 26.47 12.20
CA THR A 665 -9.89 25.28 13.00
C THR A 665 -9.38 24.03 12.30
N PHE A 666 -9.48 23.94 10.97
CA PHE A 666 -8.93 22.85 10.18
C PHE A 666 -7.41 22.72 10.39
N ALA A 667 -6.64 23.81 10.24
CA ALA A 667 -5.19 23.78 10.43
C ALA A 667 -4.80 23.39 11.87
N ALA A 668 -5.56 23.85 12.87
CA ALA A 668 -5.34 23.49 14.27
C ALA A 668 -5.60 22.01 14.53
N GLU A 669 -6.69 21.44 13.99
CA GLU A 669 -7.00 20.01 14.10
C GLU A 669 -5.97 19.15 13.36
N PHE A 670 -5.58 19.54 12.15
CA PHE A 670 -4.54 18.85 11.40
C PHE A 670 -3.21 18.82 12.18
N THR A 671 -2.78 19.96 12.72
CA THR A 671 -1.57 20.05 13.55
C THR A 671 -1.68 19.16 14.79
N ARG A 672 -2.83 19.18 15.48
CA ARG A 672 -3.07 18.36 16.67
C ARG A 672 -2.98 16.86 16.36
N MET A 673 -3.52 16.43 15.23
CA MET A 673 -3.50 15.06 14.76
C MET A 673 -2.08 14.63 14.34
N ALA A 674 -1.41 15.40 13.50
CA ALA A 674 -0.10 15.09 12.97
C ALA A 674 0.97 14.93 14.07
N ARG A 675 0.94 15.77 15.10
CA ARG A 675 1.92 15.74 16.20
C ARG A 675 1.65 14.70 17.29
N TYR A 676 0.54 13.95 17.18
CA TYR A 676 0.23 12.92 18.18
C TYR A 676 1.17 11.71 18.09
N GLY A 677 1.71 11.44 16.91
CA GLY A 677 2.75 10.44 16.70
C GLY A 677 2.23 9.02 16.48
N ALA A 678 3.16 8.12 16.20
CA ALA A 678 2.91 6.72 15.87
C ALA A 678 2.54 5.90 17.12
N VAL A 679 1.26 5.89 17.48
CA VAL A 679 0.66 5.02 18.52
C VAL A 679 -0.29 4.02 17.87
N LEU A 680 -1.01 3.18 18.64
CA LEU A 680 -2.03 2.28 18.08
C LEU A 680 -3.10 3.05 17.28
N PRO A 681 -3.61 2.50 16.15
CA PRO A 681 -4.68 3.08 15.34
C PRO A 681 -5.89 3.55 16.14
N ASP A 682 -6.46 2.70 16.98
CA ASP A 682 -7.64 3.03 17.79
C ASP A 682 -7.36 4.10 18.87
N VAL A 683 -6.14 4.12 19.42
CA VAL A 683 -5.71 5.17 20.37
C VAL A 683 -5.56 6.51 19.66
N TRP A 684 -4.93 6.50 18.48
CA TRP A 684 -4.75 7.71 17.66
C TRP A 684 -6.10 8.27 17.20
N MET A 685 -7.00 7.41 16.67
CA MET A 685 -8.32 7.86 16.21
C MET A 685 -9.19 8.36 17.34
N ALA A 686 -9.14 7.74 18.53
CA ALA A 686 -9.86 8.24 19.70
C ALA A 686 -9.34 9.62 20.11
N HIS A 687 -8.04 9.90 19.98
CA HIS A 687 -7.47 11.23 20.17
C HIS A 687 -7.91 12.19 19.06
N ALA A 688 -7.91 11.75 17.81
CA ALA A 688 -8.23 12.57 16.64
C ALA A 688 -9.71 12.97 16.59
N THR A 689 -10.62 12.01 16.72
CA THR A 689 -12.05 12.18 16.43
C THR A 689 -12.96 11.87 17.62
N GLY A 690 -12.40 11.46 18.77
CA GLY A 690 -13.16 11.04 19.96
C GLY A 690 -13.64 9.59 19.91
N GLN A 691 -13.41 8.84 18.84
CA GLN A 691 -13.86 7.45 18.64
C GLN A 691 -12.74 6.61 18.01
N PRO A 692 -12.67 5.29 18.28
CA PRO A 692 -11.75 4.40 17.59
C PRO A 692 -12.08 4.32 16.09
N VAL A 693 -11.22 3.68 15.29
CA VAL A 693 -11.48 3.42 13.87
C VAL A 693 -12.84 2.75 13.69
N SER A 694 -13.70 3.30 12.82
CA SER A 694 -15.08 2.83 12.65
C SER A 694 -15.58 3.00 11.22
N ALA A 695 -16.40 2.07 10.76
CA ALA A 695 -17.16 2.22 9.54
C ALA A 695 -18.41 3.11 9.72
N GLN A 696 -18.83 3.35 10.95
CA GLN A 696 -20.11 4.02 11.26
C GLN A 696 -20.22 5.44 10.69
N PRO A 697 -19.17 6.31 10.74
CA PRO A 697 -19.25 7.64 10.13
C PRO A 697 -19.58 7.60 8.64
N MET A 698 -18.96 6.69 7.88
CA MET A 698 -19.25 6.51 6.45
C MET A 698 -20.69 5.99 6.24
N LEU A 699 -21.15 5.04 7.05
CA LEU A 699 -22.50 4.50 6.94
C LEU A 699 -23.55 5.57 7.27
N ASP A 700 -23.35 6.37 8.30
CA ASP A 700 -24.26 7.43 8.70
C ASP A 700 -24.34 8.54 7.63
N ALA A 701 -23.19 8.94 7.07
CA ALA A 701 -23.15 9.91 5.98
C ALA A 701 -23.81 9.37 4.72
N THR A 702 -23.59 8.11 4.37
CA THR A 702 -24.25 7.44 3.25
C THR A 702 -25.78 7.42 3.42
N LEU A 703 -26.24 7.10 4.64
CA LEU A 703 -27.67 7.14 4.95
C LEU A 703 -28.27 8.55 4.76
N ARG A 704 -27.55 9.59 5.25
CA ARG A 704 -27.97 11.00 5.02
C ARG A 704 -28.01 11.33 3.53
N ALA A 705 -26.97 10.94 2.78
CA ALA A 705 -26.87 11.19 1.33
C ALA A 705 -28.00 10.50 0.53
N LEU A 706 -28.42 9.29 0.92
CA LEU A 706 -29.54 8.57 0.27
C LEU A 706 -30.90 9.17 0.59
N ARG A 707 -31.07 9.83 1.74
CA ARG A 707 -32.34 10.46 2.15
C ARG A 707 -32.53 11.88 1.64
N ASN A 708 -31.46 12.61 1.40
CA ASN A 708 -31.49 14.01 0.97
C ASN A 708 -31.38 14.11 -0.57
N LYS A 709 -32.38 13.57 -1.28
CA LYS A 709 -32.50 13.64 -2.76
C LYS A 709 -33.12 14.93 -3.23
#